data_95431a05f7e5b1f5a6850bbe461cb3e1
#
_entry.id   95431a05f7e5b1f5a6850bbe461cb3e1
#
_cell.length_a   1.000
_cell.length_b   1.000
_cell.length_c   1.000
_cell.angle_alpha   90.00
_cell.angle_beta   90.00
_cell.angle_gamma   90.00
#
_symmetry.space_group_name_H-M   'P 1'
#
loop_
_entity.id
_entity.type
_entity.pdbx_description
1 polymer ?
#
loop_
_entity_poly.entity_id
_entity_poly.type
_entity_poly.pdbx_seq_one_letter_code
_entity_poly.pdbx_strand_id
1 'polypeptide(L)'
;MQKIDFNKDWMCRCLTRDEAAYPVTLPHDAMLSEPRTRESTGEGNIGWYIGGDYEYTKNFFVPEEYKDKKVLIEFEGIYHNGEVYINGKKAAYRPYGYTNFYMDTEGFFQYGKENEIKVIARNADQPNSRWYSGTGIYRPAYLHVGEEKHIPVNGVKIRTLSYDPARIEVVVKTSSPGEVSLKIEFEGSKVLRVIGESTKKGNVNNDKIISSDNKNMQPNESVQTGKNGQKSELAQVEAEKNNQEAAYQAIFQLDVPNAKLWDTEHPNLYTCKAIFGEDEVTETFGIRELIWNPQVGMTINGERVILRGACFHHDNGVLGACTYPEAEERKMRILKENGYNAVRSAHYPCSKALLDACDCVGMLMMDEYVDVWYIHKTKYDYAGQLADWWKQDLKDMVDKDYNHPSVIMYSTGNEVAETAQKKGIALTGDMTNYLHSLDSTRPVTCGINIFFNFLSSIGLGVYSDDKAEKSAGNAEKNAAQAAGKNEKKVVKSGEKTVNKATENGKKGLGSTKPEKKKKPVGSEFYNTLACLVGDYFMKCGATLYPCDLRTKDAYANMDIAGYNYGIFRYKHDLKKYPNRLILGSETFCKDAYSFWEIAQKNKRIIGDFVWAGWDYIGEVGDGAAEYSDYKFEDPATRMTGGNGRIDLNGKPRAEAAYTRVAFERETGPFIAVDPVYQKEKLRLTGWQLTKALESWAWDGCNGEPAKVEVYARAAQVELFINGKSAGKKKVKKCRANFNITYQNGEITAVSYDENGREINRYSLHTAGKETVLQVRPEEKTVKPEGLAFIQLQYTDSKGIWKPMEKHNIKVTVENGVLKGLGSPAPYVKGNYTDHTVATYYGEAMAVVQADGNGPVKVTVADEERFYVVEIPCE
;
A
#
# COMPACT_ATOMS: atom_id res chain seq x y z
N MET A 1 25.37 -1.13 -16.98
CA MET A 1 25.45 -2.59 -16.67
C MET A 1 24.25 -3.29 -17.27
N GLN A 2 24.43 -4.48 -17.86
CA GLN A 2 23.35 -5.31 -18.40
C GLN A 2 22.50 -5.88 -17.23
N LYS A 3 21.18 -5.73 -17.28
CA LYS A 3 20.23 -6.31 -16.29
C LYS A 3 19.71 -7.64 -16.84
N ILE A 4 19.89 -8.72 -16.08
CA ILE A 4 19.53 -10.10 -16.47
C ILE A 4 18.51 -10.63 -15.46
N ASP A 5 17.43 -11.24 -15.95
CA ASP A 5 16.42 -11.89 -15.11
C ASP A 5 17.02 -13.01 -14.27
N PHE A 6 16.69 -13.01 -12.97
CA PHE A 6 17.19 -14.03 -12.02
C PHE A 6 16.05 -14.73 -11.28
N ASN A 7 14.81 -14.63 -11.79
CA ASN A 7 13.59 -15.00 -11.06
C ASN A 7 13.22 -16.49 -11.17
N LYS A 8 13.70 -17.22 -12.17
CA LYS A 8 13.33 -18.62 -12.41
C LYS A 8 14.19 -19.62 -11.62
N ASP A 9 13.73 -20.87 -11.55
CA ASP A 9 14.47 -22.03 -11.05
C ASP A 9 14.95 -21.91 -9.59
N TRP A 10 14.13 -21.33 -8.74
CA TRP A 10 14.36 -21.32 -7.30
C TRP A 10 13.63 -22.51 -6.62
N MET A 11 14.22 -23.01 -5.56
CA MET A 11 13.60 -23.96 -4.63
C MET A 11 13.32 -23.25 -3.31
N CYS A 12 12.13 -23.43 -2.76
CA CYS A 12 11.72 -22.84 -1.48
C CYS A 12 11.39 -23.94 -0.46
N ARG A 13 11.79 -23.76 0.79
CA ARG A 13 11.34 -24.61 1.90
C ARG A 13 11.13 -23.81 3.18
N CYS A 14 10.20 -24.26 4.01
CA CYS A 14 10.03 -23.75 5.35
C CYS A 14 11.10 -24.29 6.28
N LEU A 15 11.77 -23.43 7.07
CA LEU A 15 12.77 -23.83 8.06
C LEU A 15 12.17 -24.06 9.46
N THR A 16 11.00 -23.51 9.73
CA THR A 16 10.30 -23.65 11.02
C THR A 16 9.43 -24.91 11.09
N ARG A 17 9.25 -25.58 9.95
CA ARG A 17 8.55 -26.85 9.81
C ARG A 17 9.40 -27.80 8.96
N ASP A 18 9.27 -29.10 9.22
CA ASP A 18 9.99 -30.13 8.45
C ASP A 18 9.25 -30.42 7.13
N GLU A 19 9.42 -29.52 6.16
CA GLU A 19 8.78 -29.56 4.84
C GLU A 19 9.81 -29.76 3.74
N ALA A 20 9.42 -30.53 2.72
CA ALA A 20 10.25 -30.69 1.53
C ALA A 20 10.35 -29.38 0.72
N ALA A 21 11.51 -29.14 0.09
CA ALA A 21 11.66 -28.03 -0.82
C ALA A 21 10.79 -28.23 -2.08
N TYR A 22 10.22 -27.12 -2.58
CA TYR A 22 9.39 -27.10 -3.78
C TYR A 22 9.84 -25.99 -4.75
N PRO A 23 9.64 -26.18 -6.07
CA PRO A 23 10.07 -25.19 -7.06
C PRO A 23 9.20 -23.95 -7.04
N VAL A 24 9.84 -22.78 -7.19
CA VAL A 24 9.17 -21.48 -7.25
C VAL A 24 9.81 -20.57 -8.29
N THR A 25 9.01 -19.64 -8.80
CA THR A 25 9.46 -18.50 -9.61
C THR A 25 9.17 -17.22 -8.83
N LEU A 26 10.12 -16.29 -8.78
CA LEU A 26 9.95 -15.00 -8.13
C LEU A 26 9.13 -14.04 -9.01
N PRO A 27 8.38 -13.13 -8.42
CA PRO A 27 8.19 -12.92 -6.97
C PRO A 27 7.40 -14.06 -6.33
N HIS A 28 7.73 -14.40 -5.08
CA HIS A 28 7.08 -15.47 -4.34
C HIS A 28 6.81 -15.07 -2.89
N ASP A 29 5.58 -15.21 -2.46
CA ASP A 29 5.11 -15.00 -1.09
C ASP A 29 4.75 -16.34 -0.45
N ALA A 30 5.66 -16.87 0.34
CA ALA A 30 5.50 -18.16 0.98
C ALA A 30 4.36 -18.16 2.02
N MET A 31 4.08 -17.00 2.65
CA MET A 31 3.03 -16.88 3.66
C MET A 31 1.63 -17.08 3.07
N LEU A 32 1.40 -16.74 1.80
CA LEU A 32 0.07 -16.81 1.19
C LEU A 32 -0.49 -18.23 1.12
N SER A 33 0.38 -19.24 1.06
CA SER A 33 0.00 -20.67 1.06
C SER A 33 -0.11 -21.31 2.44
N GLU A 34 0.25 -20.55 3.49
CA GLU A 34 0.22 -21.04 4.87
C GLU A 34 -1.20 -21.22 5.42
N PRO A 35 -1.42 -22.12 6.36
CA PRO A 35 -2.70 -22.21 7.05
C PRO A 35 -2.94 -20.95 7.88
N ARG A 36 -4.21 -20.54 7.92
CA ARG A 36 -4.71 -19.47 8.79
C ARG A 36 -5.36 -20.08 10.02
N THR A 37 -4.87 -19.70 11.20
CA THR A 37 -5.27 -20.37 12.44
C THR A 37 -5.26 -19.40 13.62
N ARG A 38 -5.97 -19.77 14.70
CA ARG A 38 -5.99 -19.01 15.96
C ARG A 38 -4.66 -19.03 16.70
N GLU A 39 -3.79 -19.98 16.37
CA GLU A 39 -2.44 -20.12 16.92
C GLU A 39 -1.42 -19.16 16.28
N SER A 40 -1.82 -18.41 15.24
CA SER A 40 -1.00 -17.36 14.65
C SER A 40 -0.58 -16.33 15.69
N THR A 41 0.72 -16.14 15.88
CA THR A 41 1.27 -15.15 16.81
C THR A 41 1.15 -13.72 16.28
N GLY A 42 1.01 -13.55 14.96
CA GLY A 42 0.73 -12.26 14.31
C GLY A 42 -0.74 -11.87 14.37
N GLU A 43 -1.62 -12.83 14.70
CA GLU A 43 -3.07 -12.64 14.84
C GLU A 43 -3.65 -11.89 13.62
N GLY A 44 -4.58 -10.99 13.86
CA GLY A 44 -5.23 -10.19 12.84
C GLY A 44 -4.34 -9.21 12.08
N ASN A 45 -3.15 -8.89 12.59
CA ASN A 45 -2.21 -8.00 11.88
C ASN A 45 -1.83 -8.57 10.52
N ILE A 46 -1.58 -9.88 10.46
CA ILE A 46 -1.19 -10.59 9.24
C ILE A 46 -2.29 -11.48 8.66
N GLY A 47 -3.55 -11.21 8.98
CA GLY A 47 -4.68 -12.01 8.47
C GLY A 47 -4.73 -13.44 9.02
N TRP A 48 -4.17 -13.70 10.22
CA TRP A 48 -4.14 -15.00 10.90
C TRP A 48 -3.26 -16.07 10.24
N TYR A 49 -2.40 -15.72 9.29
CA TYR A 49 -1.39 -16.64 8.78
C TYR A 49 -0.38 -17.03 9.86
N ILE A 50 0.19 -18.24 9.80
CA ILE A 50 1.15 -18.68 10.82
C ILE A 50 2.47 -17.93 10.72
N GLY A 51 2.95 -17.68 9.51
CA GLY A 51 4.29 -17.18 9.26
C GLY A 51 5.36 -18.26 9.42
N GLY A 52 6.61 -17.91 9.12
CA GLY A 52 7.74 -18.85 9.23
C GLY A 52 9.03 -18.27 8.67
N ASP A 53 10.13 -18.96 8.95
CA ASP A 53 11.41 -18.71 8.27
C ASP A 53 11.48 -19.57 7.02
N TYR A 54 11.95 -18.99 5.91
CA TYR A 54 12.03 -19.68 4.63
C TYR A 54 13.41 -19.58 4.03
N GLU A 55 13.86 -20.70 3.44
CA GLU A 55 15.08 -20.80 2.67
C GLU A 55 14.74 -20.91 1.19
N TYR A 56 15.37 -20.08 0.39
CA TYR A 56 15.34 -20.12 -1.06
C TYR A 56 16.73 -20.52 -1.57
N THR A 57 16.81 -21.51 -2.45
CA THR A 57 18.08 -21.94 -3.07
C THR A 57 17.97 -21.99 -4.57
N LYS A 58 19.05 -21.64 -5.26
CA LYS A 58 19.18 -21.76 -6.71
C LYS A 58 20.60 -22.12 -7.08
N ASN A 59 20.74 -23.13 -7.93
CA ASN A 59 22.00 -23.43 -8.62
C ASN A 59 22.01 -22.76 -9.97
N PHE A 60 23.13 -22.13 -10.33
CA PHE A 60 23.26 -21.43 -11.59
C PHE A 60 24.71 -21.40 -12.07
N PHE A 61 24.90 -21.45 -13.36
CA PHE A 61 26.22 -21.39 -13.97
C PHE A 61 26.69 -19.93 -14.08
N VAL A 62 27.92 -19.64 -13.65
CA VAL A 62 28.56 -18.34 -13.83
C VAL A 62 29.62 -18.47 -14.91
N PRO A 63 29.47 -17.78 -16.07
CA PRO A 63 30.42 -17.85 -17.17
C PRO A 63 31.84 -17.42 -16.76
N GLU A 64 32.87 -18.03 -17.33
CA GLU A 64 34.28 -17.65 -17.08
C GLU A 64 34.55 -16.19 -17.48
N GLU A 65 33.88 -15.70 -18.51
CA GLU A 65 33.97 -14.31 -19.01
C GLU A 65 33.49 -13.24 -18.01
N TYR A 66 32.81 -13.64 -16.91
CA TYR A 66 32.39 -12.71 -15.85
C TYR A 66 33.48 -12.42 -14.83
N LYS A 67 34.62 -13.12 -14.92
CA LYS A 67 35.72 -13.03 -13.95
C LYS A 67 36.32 -11.63 -13.84
N ASP A 68 36.40 -10.93 -14.98
CA ASP A 68 36.96 -9.58 -15.06
C ASP A 68 35.87 -8.50 -15.18
N LYS A 69 34.59 -8.88 -14.93
CA LYS A 69 33.43 -7.99 -14.98
C LYS A 69 32.93 -7.64 -13.60
N LYS A 70 32.31 -6.49 -13.46
CA LYS A 70 31.57 -6.15 -12.24
C LYS A 70 30.22 -6.84 -12.27
N VAL A 71 29.97 -7.72 -11.31
CA VAL A 71 28.70 -8.45 -11.21
C VAL A 71 28.05 -8.13 -9.87
N LEU A 72 26.79 -7.71 -9.93
CA LEU A 72 25.96 -7.46 -8.73
C LEU A 72 24.71 -8.32 -8.79
N ILE A 73 24.20 -8.74 -7.65
CA ILE A 73 22.85 -9.29 -7.52
C ILE A 73 21.97 -8.23 -6.88
N GLU A 74 20.85 -7.90 -7.52
CA GLU A 74 19.81 -7.06 -6.99
C GLU A 74 18.68 -7.91 -6.43
N PHE A 75 18.25 -7.59 -5.19
CA PHE A 75 16.96 -8.00 -4.65
C PHE A 75 16.10 -6.76 -4.44
N GLU A 76 14.94 -6.69 -5.06
CA GLU A 76 14.03 -5.56 -4.88
C GLU A 76 13.26 -5.64 -3.55
N GLY A 77 13.20 -6.81 -2.91
CA GLY A 77 12.63 -6.99 -1.56
C GLY A 77 12.68 -8.43 -1.07
N ILE A 78 13.16 -8.60 0.16
CA ILE A 78 13.15 -9.87 0.90
C ILE A 78 12.52 -9.59 2.26
N TYR A 79 11.30 -10.06 2.52
CA TYR A 79 10.68 -9.84 3.82
C TYR A 79 10.84 -11.06 4.72
N HIS A 80 11.49 -10.86 5.91
CA HIS A 80 12.40 -9.80 6.27
C HIS A 80 13.65 -10.42 6.93
N ASN A 81 14.56 -9.58 7.48
CA ASN A 81 15.85 -10.03 7.98
C ASN A 81 16.57 -10.94 6.99
N GLY A 82 16.61 -10.51 5.71
CA GLY A 82 17.14 -11.27 4.59
C GLY A 82 18.64 -11.56 4.74
N GLU A 83 19.02 -12.83 4.74
CA GLU A 83 20.41 -13.27 4.72
C GLU A 83 20.71 -13.92 3.37
N VAL A 84 21.79 -13.50 2.70
CA VAL A 84 22.18 -14.07 1.41
C VAL A 84 23.53 -14.77 1.56
N TYR A 85 23.62 -15.98 1.04
CA TYR A 85 24.81 -16.81 1.01
C TYR A 85 25.13 -17.20 -0.42
N ILE A 86 26.42 -17.20 -0.78
CA ILE A 86 26.92 -17.74 -2.06
C ILE A 86 27.97 -18.80 -1.76
N ASN A 87 27.80 -19.98 -2.31
CA ASN A 87 28.70 -21.13 -2.10
C ASN A 87 28.99 -21.37 -0.59
N GLY A 88 27.93 -21.26 0.24
CA GLY A 88 27.99 -21.45 1.68
C GLY A 88 28.58 -20.29 2.50
N LYS A 89 29.07 -19.22 1.86
CA LYS A 89 29.59 -18.04 2.54
C LYS A 89 28.54 -16.94 2.62
N LYS A 90 28.34 -16.34 3.80
CA LYS A 90 27.43 -15.20 3.98
C LYS A 90 27.94 -14.00 3.19
N ALA A 91 27.15 -13.52 2.27
CA ALA A 91 27.48 -12.45 1.32
C ALA A 91 26.77 -11.12 1.64
N ALA A 92 25.52 -11.17 2.13
CA ALA A 92 24.76 -9.99 2.50
C ALA A 92 23.77 -10.24 3.64
N TYR A 93 23.36 -9.13 4.28
CA TYR A 93 22.29 -9.09 5.28
C TYR A 93 21.50 -7.80 5.15
N ARG A 94 20.20 -7.89 5.03
CA ARG A 94 19.28 -6.73 5.03
C ARG A 94 18.13 -6.97 6.00
N PRO A 95 18.05 -6.19 7.08
CA PRO A 95 16.98 -6.35 8.06
C PRO A 95 15.66 -5.74 7.58
N TYR A 96 15.68 -4.63 6.82
CA TYR A 96 14.47 -3.97 6.32
C TYR A 96 14.04 -4.59 4.98
N GLY A 97 12.87 -5.22 4.99
CA GLY A 97 12.41 -6.03 3.86
C GLY A 97 11.80 -5.26 2.70
N TYR A 98 11.69 -3.93 2.77
CA TYR A 98 11.00 -3.10 1.76
C TYR A 98 11.91 -2.28 0.87
N THR A 99 13.19 -2.19 1.19
CA THR A 99 14.19 -1.52 0.33
C THR A 99 14.86 -2.52 -0.60
N ASN A 100 15.06 -2.11 -1.85
CA ASN A 100 15.91 -2.85 -2.75
C ASN A 100 17.40 -2.65 -2.39
N PHE A 101 18.21 -3.66 -2.63
CA PHE A 101 19.64 -3.58 -2.39
C PHE A 101 20.42 -4.37 -3.44
N TYR A 102 21.69 -3.98 -3.59
CA TYR A 102 22.63 -4.56 -4.53
C TYR A 102 23.78 -5.21 -3.76
N MET A 103 24.03 -6.47 -4.07
CA MET A 103 25.11 -7.25 -3.45
C MET A 103 26.23 -7.47 -4.44
N ASP A 104 27.45 -7.11 -4.05
CA ASP A 104 28.67 -7.38 -4.83
C ASP A 104 29.04 -8.86 -4.73
N THR A 105 29.27 -9.48 -5.89
CA THR A 105 29.62 -10.91 -5.97
C THR A 105 31.12 -11.18 -5.97
N GLU A 106 31.96 -10.14 -5.91
CA GLU A 106 33.41 -10.27 -5.91
C GLU A 106 33.93 -11.10 -4.74
N GLY A 107 34.71 -12.13 -5.03
CA GLY A 107 35.23 -13.07 -4.04
C GLY A 107 34.27 -14.18 -3.59
N PHE A 108 33.04 -14.20 -4.13
CA PHE A 108 32.04 -15.23 -3.85
C PHE A 108 31.84 -16.20 -5.00
N PHE A 109 31.85 -15.71 -6.26
CA PHE A 109 31.60 -16.52 -7.44
C PHE A 109 32.78 -17.44 -7.80
N GLN A 110 32.44 -18.64 -8.26
CA GLN A 110 33.34 -19.56 -8.93
C GLN A 110 33.04 -19.48 -10.43
N TYR A 111 33.94 -18.87 -11.18
CA TYR A 111 33.76 -18.65 -12.62
C TYR A 111 33.96 -19.95 -13.41
N GLY A 112 33.27 -20.11 -14.55
CA GLY A 112 33.24 -21.32 -15.38
C GLY A 112 32.61 -22.52 -14.67
N LYS A 113 31.82 -22.33 -13.62
CA LYS A 113 31.27 -23.39 -12.79
C LYS A 113 29.84 -23.10 -12.33
N GLU A 114 29.18 -24.14 -11.85
CA GLU A 114 27.95 -24.01 -11.07
C GLU A 114 28.24 -23.36 -9.72
N ASN A 115 27.35 -22.46 -9.32
CA ASN A 115 27.34 -21.78 -8.03
C ASN A 115 25.99 -21.99 -7.36
N GLU A 116 25.97 -22.03 -6.04
CA GLU A 116 24.77 -22.01 -5.24
C GLU A 116 24.55 -20.64 -4.64
N ILE A 117 23.37 -20.08 -4.82
CA ILE A 117 22.88 -18.97 -4.00
C ILE A 117 21.79 -19.47 -3.04
N LYS A 118 21.89 -19.04 -1.79
CA LYS A 118 20.90 -19.31 -0.76
C LYS A 118 20.46 -18.01 -0.09
N VAL A 119 19.15 -17.81 -0.01
CA VAL A 119 18.52 -16.67 0.67
C VAL A 119 17.67 -17.19 1.81
N ILE A 120 17.81 -16.62 3.00
CA ILE A 120 16.96 -16.92 4.15
C ILE A 120 16.15 -15.67 4.49
N ALA A 121 14.83 -15.78 4.44
CA ALA A 121 13.89 -14.79 4.93
C ALA A 121 13.40 -15.22 6.32
N ARG A 122 13.70 -14.42 7.36
CA ARG A 122 13.36 -14.77 8.74
C ARG A 122 12.14 -14.00 9.20
N ASN A 123 10.97 -14.64 9.13
CA ASN A 123 9.68 -14.04 9.49
C ASN A 123 8.85 -14.89 10.46
N ALA A 124 9.49 -15.79 11.20
CA ALA A 124 8.83 -16.58 12.25
C ALA A 124 8.49 -15.75 13.49
N ASP A 125 9.30 -14.73 13.78
CA ASP A 125 9.07 -13.82 14.91
C ASP A 125 7.94 -12.84 14.61
N GLN A 126 6.75 -13.09 15.21
CA GLN A 126 5.53 -12.31 15.01
C GLN A 126 4.93 -11.82 16.34
N PRO A 127 4.22 -10.68 16.41
CA PRO A 127 3.99 -9.71 15.33
C PRO A 127 5.21 -8.80 15.09
N ASN A 128 5.55 -8.56 13.82
CA ASN A 128 6.59 -7.62 13.41
C ASN A 128 6.08 -6.49 12.50
N SER A 129 4.82 -6.55 12.10
CA SER A 129 4.11 -5.50 11.38
C SER A 129 2.68 -5.39 11.90
N ARG A 130 1.94 -4.35 11.45
CA ARG A 130 0.51 -4.19 11.73
C ARG A 130 -0.37 -4.65 10.57
N TRP A 131 0.21 -4.94 9.43
CA TRP A 131 -0.43 -5.35 8.17
C TRP A 131 0.15 -6.67 7.68
N TYR A 132 -0.44 -7.22 6.64
CA TYR A 132 0.08 -8.40 5.96
C TYR A 132 1.37 -8.06 5.22
N SER A 133 2.46 -8.61 5.68
CA SER A 133 3.80 -8.35 5.12
C SER A 133 4.18 -9.30 3.98
N GLY A 134 3.55 -10.49 3.92
CA GLY A 134 4.08 -11.62 3.18
C GLY A 134 5.38 -12.16 3.78
N THR A 135 5.98 -13.16 3.15
CA THR A 135 7.28 -13.73 3.55
C THR A 135 8.02 -14.25 2.34
N GLY A 136 9.32 -13.93 2.24
CA GLY A 136 10.19 -14.47 1.21
C GLY A 136 10.74 -13.42 0.26
N ILE A 137 11.14 -13.87 -0.94
CA ILE A 137 11.59 -12.98 -2.02
C ILE A 137 10.34 -12.54 -2.81
N TYR A 138 9.61 -11.58 -2.26
CA TYR A 138 8.29 -11.18 -2.73
C TYR A 138 8.32 -10.10 -3.84
N ARG A 139 9.52 -9.60 -4.17
CA ARG A 139 9.81 -8.71 -5.32
C ARG A 139 10.85 -9.38 -6.22
N PRO A 140 10.99 -8.95 -7.47
CA PRO A 140 11.95 -9.56 -8.40
C PRO A 140 13.41 -9.51 -7.95
N ALA A 141 14.22 -10.41 -8.52
CA ALA A 141 15.68 -10.43 -8.39
C ALA A 141 16.35 -10.40 -9.77
N TYR A 142 17.51 -9.74 -9.85
CA TYR A 142 18.25 -9.56 -11.10
C TYR A 142 19.76 -9.70 -10.88
N LEU A 143 20.47 -10.10 -11.96
CA LEU A 143 21.91 -9.95 -12.10
C LEU A 143 22.21 -8.69 -12.90
N HIS A 144 23.18 -7.91 -12.45
CA HIS A 144 23.73 -6.78 -13.19
C HIS A 144 25.18 -7.09 -13.55
N VAL A 145 25.49 -7.11 -14.85
CA VAL A 145 26.82 -7.41 -15.38
C VAL A 145 27.36 -6.17 -16.08
N GLY A 146 28.46 -5.63 -15.58
CA GLY A 146 29.13 -4.46 -16.14
C GLY A 146 30.53 -4.82 -16.62
N GLU A 147 30.88 -4.29 -17.78
CA GLU A 147 32.25 -4.35 -18.31
C GLU A 147 33.23 -3.57 -17.41
N GLU A 148 34.53 -3.63 -17.68
CA GLU A 148 35.53 -2.84 -16.97
C GLU A 148 35.16 -1.33 -16.97
N LYS A 149 34.74 -0.84 -18.15
CA LYS A 149 34.16 0.50 -18.30
C LYS A 149 32.64 0.40 -18.25
N HIS A 150 32.03 0.77 -17.14
CA HIS A 150 30.58 0.68 -16.98
C HIS A 150 29.99 1.90 -16.26
N ILE A 151 28.71 2.08 -16.41
CA ILE A 151 27.85 2.98 -15.64
C ILE A 151 27.33 2.15 -14.46
N PRO A 152 27.64 2.49 -13.20
CA PRO A 152 27.11 1.78 -12.05
C PRO A 152 25.58 1.75 -12.00
N VAL A 153 24.99 0.81 -11.29
CA VAL A 153 23.56 0.82 -11.00
C VAL A 153 23.16 2.15 -10.33
N ASN A 154 22.01 2.71 -10.70
CA ASN A 154 21.55 4.04 -10.29
C ASN A 154 22.57 5.17 -10.62
N GLY A 155 23.42 4.94 -11.62
CA GLY A 155 24.47 5.88 -12.03
C GLY A 155 24.00 7.00 -12.92
N VAL A 156 22.80 6.94 -13.49
CA VAL A 156 22.19 8.00 -14.31
C VAL A 156 21.12 8.69 -13.48
N LYS A 157 21.30 9.99 -13.20
CA LYS A 157 20.32 10.80 -12.47
C LYS A 157 19.89 11.98 -13.32
N ILE A 158 18.58 12.18 -13.47
CA ILE A 158 17.97 13.18 -14.35
C ILE A 158 17.04 14.06 -13.53
N ARG A 159 17.22 15.39 -13.65
CA ARG A 159 16.31 16.36 -13.04
C ARG A 159 15.97 17.48 -13.99
N THR A 160 14.77 18.01 -13.87
CA THR A 160 14.33 19.21 -14.56
C THR A 160 14.91 20.44 -13.87
N LEU A 161 15.53 21.35 -14.63
CA LEU A 161 16.04 22.65 -14.16
C LEU A 161 15.01 23.75 -14.37
N SER A 162 14.27 23.71 -15.48
CA SER A 162 13.14 24.57 -15.80
C SER A 162 12.22 23.88 -16.79
N TYR A 163 10.95 24.29 -16.84
CA TYR A 163 9.97 23.71 -17.76
C TYR A 163 9.67 24.63 -18.97
N ASP A 164 9.91 25.95 -18.85
CA ASP A 164 9.71 26.91 -19.91
C ASP A 164 10.82 28.01 -19.90
N PRO A 165 11.80 27.95 -20.81
CA PRO A 165 12.11 26.85 -21.72
C PRO A 165 12.51 25.57 -20.94
N ALA A 166 12.17 24.40 -21.51
CA ALA A 166 12.45 23.14 -20.86
C ALA A 166 13.96 22.83 -20.87
N ARG A 167 14.51 22.62 -19.69
CA ARG A 167 15.90 22.33 -19.47
C ARG A 167 16.08 21.23 -18.44
N ILE A 168 16.94 20.25 -18.72
CA ILE A 168 17.25 19.13 -17.83
C ILE A 168 18.73 19.09 -17.49
N GLU A 169 19.05 18.52 -16.33
CA GLU A 169 20.41 18.12 -15.99
C GLU A 169 20.47 16.59 -15.93
N VAL A 170 21.45 16.01 -16.59
CA VAL A 170 21.73 14.58 -16.56
C VAL A 170 23.12 14.38 -15.97
N VAL A 171 23.21 13.65 -14.87
CA VAL A 171 24.48 13.26 -14.23
C VAL A 171 24.69 11.77 -14.51
N VAL A 172 25.80 11.44 -15.17
CA VAL A 172 26.20 10.05 -15.43
C VAL A 172 27.44 9.74 -14.63
N LYS A 173 27.33 8.84 -13.67
CA LYS A 173 28.47 8.29 -12.93
C LYS A 173 29.12 7.19 -13.79
N THR A 174 30.43 7.07 -13.73
CA THR A 174 31.19 6.07 -14.49
C THR A 174 32.27 5.40 -13.62
N SER A 175 32.64 4.16 -13.97
CA SER A 175 33.70 3.40 -13.28
C SER A 175 35.10 3.98 -13.49
N SER A 176 35.32 4.75 -14.57
CA SER A 176 36.61 5.35 -14.93
C SER A 176 36.37 6.65 -15.72
N PRO A 177 37.41 7.47 -15.96
CA PRO A 177 37.27 8.63 -16.84
C PRO A 177 37.11 8.20 -18.30
N GLY A 178 36.41 9.01 -19.10
CA GLY A 178 36.25 8.77 -20.54
C GLY A 178 34.99 9.43 -21.13
N GLU A 179 34.81 9.23 -22.42
CA GLU A 179 33.70 9.78 -23.17
C GLU A 179 32.36 9.13 -22.78
N VAL A 180 31.35 9.95 -22.53
CA VAL A 180 29.97 9.53 -22.28
C VAL A 180 29.07 10.13 -23.37
N SER A 181 28.27 9.29 -24.03
CA SER A 181 27.28 9.71 -25.02
C SER A 181 25.88 9.56 -24.44
N LEU A 182 25.07 10.62 -24.60
CA LEU A 182 23.64 10.60 -24.24
C LEU A 182 22.77 10.67 -25.49
N LYS A 183 21.68 9.90 -25.49
CA LYS A 183 20.62 9.97 -26.50
C LYS A 183 19.28 10.11 -25.75
N ILE A 184 18.58 11.21 -25.98
CA ILE A 184 17.23 11.42 -25.46
C ILE A 184 16.22 11.13 -26.56
N GLU A 185 15.22 10.33 -26.24
CA GLU A 185 14.15 9.91 -27.13
C GLU A 185 12.78 10.18 -26.50
N PHE A 186 11.79 10.48 -27.36
CA PHE A 186 10.38 10.60 -27.00
C PHE A 186 9.57 9.78 -27.99
N GLU A 187 8.74 8.83 -27.53
CA GLU A 187 7.97 7.90 -28.38
C GLU A 187 8.84 7.24 -29.49
N GLY A 188 10.04 6.78 -29.10
CA GLY A 188 11.01 6.15 -30.02
C GLY A 188 11.68 7.12 -31.00
N SER A 189 11.28 8.40 -31.02
CA SER A 189 11.86 9.41 -31.89
C SER A 189 12.99 10.15 -31.19
N LYS A 190 14.13 10.32 -31.88
CA LYS A 190 15.30 11.06 -31.35
C LYS A 190 14.96 12.52 -31.12
N VAL A 191 15.13 12.99 -29.88
CA VAL A 191 15.01 14.41 -29.49
C VAL A 191 16.37 15.09 -29.59
N LEU A 192 17.41 14.53 -28.95
CA LEU A 192 18.76 15.06 -28.99
C LEU A 192 19.83 13.98 -28.74
N ARG A 193 21.05 14.27 -29.14
CA ARG A 193 22.24 13.48 -28.84
C ARG A 193 23.38 14.41 -28.46
N VAL A 194 24.09 14.10 -27.39
CA VAL A 194 25.24 14.86 -26.89
C VAL A 194 26.36 13.94 -26.46
N ILE A 195 27.58 14.45 -26.47
CA ILE A 195 28.77 13.74 -26.01
C ILE A 195 29.49 14.66 -25.02
N GLY A 196 29.99 14.08 -23.94
CA GLY A 196 30.75 14.77 -22.94
C GLY A 196 31.81 13.88 -22.29
N GLU A 197 32.63 14.45 -21.43
CA GLU A 197 33.72 13.75 -20.74
C GLU A 197 33.37 13.49 -19.29
N SER A 198 33.59 12.25 -18.85
CA SER A 198 33.56 11.88 -17.45
C SER A 198 34.88 12.19 -16.81
N THR A 199 34.86 13.02 -15.77
CA THR A 199 36.06 13.48 -15.04
C THR A 199 35.91 13.19 -13.54
N LYS A 200 37.05 13.28 -12.82
CA LYS A 200 37.05 13.04 -11.36
C LYS A 200 36.14 14.02 -10.62
N LYS A 201 35.28 13.55 -9.77
CA LYS A 201 34.38 14.35 -8.93
C LYS A 201 35.21 15.39 -8.14
N GLY A 202 34.90 16.67 -8.31
CA GLY A 202 35.63 17.78 -7.67
C GLY A 202 36.50 18.62 -8.61
N ASN A 203 36.73 18.24 -9.86
CA ASN A 203 37.43 19.01 -10.88
C ASN A 203 36.50 19.79 -11.82
N VAL A 204 35.33 20.16 -11.38
CA VAL A 204 34.43 21.01 -12.15
C VAL A 204 34.90 22.44 -11.99
N ASN A 205 35.43 23.06 -13.05
CA ASN A 205 35.61 24.50 -13.13
C ASN A 205 34.24 25.18 -12.96
N ASN A 206 33.98 25.66 -11.74
CA ASN A 206 32.77 26.41 -11.40
C ASN A 206 32.85 27.83 -11.97
N ASP A 207 32.68 28.01 -13.27
CA ASP A 207 32.33 29.29 -13.84
C ASP A 207 30.82 29.32 -14.11
N LYS A 208 30.13 30.06 -13.23
CA LYS A 208 28.70 30.40 -13.25
C LYS A 208 27.72 29.46 -12.58
N ILE A 209 27.73 29.48 -11.26
CA ILE A 209 26.52 29.22 -10.48
C ILE A 209 26.09 30.57 -9.87
N ILE A 210 24.96 31.11 -10.34
CA ILE A 210 24.28 32.24 -9.69
C ILE A 210 23.56 31.68 -8.45
N SER A 211 24.11 32.00 -7.27
CA SER A 211 23.49 31.69 -5.99
C SER A 211 22.29 32.57 -5.72
N SER A 212 21.12 32.03 -5.49
CA SER A 212 20.06 32.73 -4.78
C SER A 212 20.26 32.55 -3.29
N ASP A 213 20.44 33.65 -2.60
CA ASP A 213 20.70 33.77 -1.18
C ASP A 213 19.64 33.08 -0.29
N ASN A 214 20.08 32.14 0.50
CA ASN A 214 19.52 31.90 1.83
C ASN A 214 20.66 31.71 2.84
N LYS A 215 21.16 32.85 3.27
CA LYS A 215 22.03 32.94 4.45
C LYS A 215 21.10 33.01 5.66
N ASN A 216 21.06 31.96 6.47
CA ASN A 216 21.05 31.98 7.94
C ASN A 216 20.66 30.60 8.47
N MET A 217 21.64 29.74 8.63
CA MET A 217 21.64 28.69 9.66
C MET A 217 23.09 28.22 9.82
N GLN A 218 23.68 28.52 10.95
CA GLN A 218 24.97 27.92 11.34
C GLN A 218 24.73 26.49 11.81
N PRO A 219 25.66 25.57 11.53
CA PRO A 219 25.53 24.19 11.99
C PRO A 219 25.79 24.12 13.49
N ASN A 220 24.87 23.55 14.23
CA ASN A 220 25.05 23.19 15.63
C ASN A 220 25.95 21.96 15.74
N GLU A 221 26.88 22.03 16.68
CA GLU A 221 27.88 21.03 16.98
C GLU A 221 27.28 19.64 17.23
N SER A 222 27.97 18.63 16.70
CA SER A 222 27.67 17.22 16.81
C SER A 222 27.56 16.76 18.27
N VAL A 223 26.40 16.23 18.64
CA VAL A 223 26.20 15.48 19.88
C VAL A 223 26.87 14.11 19.72
N GLN A 224 27.90 13.86 20.51
CA GLN A 224 28.50 12.54 20.64
C GLN A 224 27.46 11.53 21.16
N THR A 225 27.16 10.53 20.32
CA THR A 225 26.36 9.37 20.72
C THR A 225 27.20 8.46 21.59
N GLY A 226 26.65 8.11 22.76
CA GLY A 226 27.29 7.22 23.71
C GLY A 226 27.60 5.84 23.09
N LYS A 227 28.80 5.38 23.33
CA LYS A 227 29.26 4.03 23.01
C LYS A 227 28.47 3.03 23.83
N ASN A 228 27.64 2.21 23.19
CA ASN A 228 27.37 0.81 23.53
C ASN A 228 26.40 0.23 22.52
N GLY A 229 26.91 -0.40 21.52
CA GLY A 229 26.28 -1.27 20.55
C GLY A 229 27.39 -1.82 19.65
N GLN A 230 27.72 -3.09 19.77
CA GLN A 230 28.57 -3.75 18.78
C GLN A 230 27.85 -3.67 17.44
N LYS A 231 28.32 -2.79 16.55
CA LYS A 231 27.95 -2.83 15.13
C LYS A 231 28.30 -4.21 14.60
N SER A 232 27.40 -4.89 13.92
CA SER A 232 27.76 -6.14 13.25
C SER A 232 28.88 -5.83 12.24
N GLU A 233 29.94 -6.62 12.23
CA GLU A 233 31.07 -6.45 11.29
C GLU A 233 30.61 -6.35 9.84
N LEU A 234 29.50 -7.04 9.49
CA LEU A 234 28.90 -7.01 8.16
C LEU A 234 28.27 -5.66 7.80
N ALA A 235 27.58 -5.00 8.74
CA ALA A 235 27.01 -3.66 8.49
C ALA A 235 28.11 -2.61 8.26
N GLN A 236 29.26 -2.76 8.89
CA GLN A 236 30.42 -1.90 8.65
C GLN A 236 31.08 -2.19 7.29
N VAL A 237 31.22 -3.45 6.92
CA VAL A 237 31.82 -3.86 5.63
C VAL A 237 30.92 -3.45 4.45
N GLU A 238 29.59 -3.58 4.57
CA GLU A 238 28.65 -3.13 3.52
C GLU A 238 28.59 -1.61 3.43
N ALA A 239 28.56 -0.89 4.54
CA ALA A 239 28.61 0.57 4.55
C ALA A 239 29.93 1.13 3.97
N GLU A 240 31.03 0.46 4.20
CA GLU A 240 32.34 0.86 3.65
C GLU A 240 32.49 0.49 2.17
N LYS A 241 31.99 -0.68 1.72
CA LYS A 241 32.01 -1.09 0.30
C LYS A 241 31.03 -0.29 -0.57
N ASN A 242 29.82 -0.01 -0.07
CA ASN A 242 28.82 0.80 -0.78
C ASN A 242 29.15 2.31 -0.79
N ASN A 243 30.04 2.78 0.05
CA ASN A 243 30.55 4.15 0.05
C ASN A 243 31.66 4.44 -0.99
N GLN A 244 32.02 3.50 -1.85
CA GLN A 244 32.77 3.82 -3.05
C GLN A 244 31.80 4.53 -4.03
N GLU A 245 31.44 5.80 -3.71
CA GLU A 245 30.84 6.69 -4.70
C GLU A 245 31.71 6.66 -5.94
N ALA A 246 31.10 6.46 -7.12
CA ALA A 246 31.80 6.51 -8.37
C ALA A 246 32.67 7.78 -8.41
N ALA A 247 33.98 7.59 -8.54
CA ALA A 247 34.95 8.68 -8.46
C ALA A 247 34.84 9.63 -9.67
N TYR A 248 34.13 9.22 -10.74
CA TYR A 248 34.03 9.92 -12.00
C TYR A 248 32.58 10.17 -12.37
N GLN A 249 32.32 11.33 -13.01
CA GLN A 249 31.00 11.69 -13.50
C GLN A 249 31.08 12.63 -14.71
N ALA A 250 30.09 12.53 -15.59
CA ALA A 250 29.81 13.53 -16.63
C ALA A 250 28.50 14.24 -16.26
N ILE A 251 28.45 15.56 -16.41
CA ILE A 251 27.27 16.39 -16.14
C ILE A 251 26.88 17.10 -17.42
N PHE A 252 25.61 16.95 -17.80
CA PHE A 252 25.05 17.56 -19.01
C PHE A 252 23.90 18.46 -18.58
N GLN A 253 23.89 19.70 -19.05
CA GLN A 253 22.74 20.60 -18.96
C GLN A 253 22.20 20.82 -20.38
N LEU A 254 20.99 20.41 -20.61
CA LEU A 254 20.43 20.25 -21.95
C LEU A 254 19.11 21.01 -22.09
N ASP A 255 19.00 21.83 -23.13
CA ASP A 255 17.72 22.41 -23.55
C ASP A 255 16.97 21.37 -24.37
N VAL A 256 15.70 21.14 -24.03
CA VAL A 256 14.84 20.16 -24.71
C VAL A 256 13.80 20.93 -25.53
N PRO A 257 14.02 21.07 -26.86
CA PRO A 257 13.12 21.85 -27.69
C PRO A 257 11.75 21.18 -27.80
N ASN A 258 10.68 21.97 -27.75
CA ASN A 258 9.29 21.51 -27.88
C ASN A 258 8.94 20.38 -26.90
N ALA A 259 9.46 20.46 -25.68
CA ALA A 259 9.28 19.44 -24.68
C ALA A 259 7.80 19.15 -24.39
N LYS A 260 7.46 17.89 -24.29
CA LYS A 260 6.20 17.39 -23.76
C LYS A 260 6.38 17.21 -22.25
N LEU A 261 5.70 18.04 -21.47
CA LEU A 261 5.82 18.00 -20.02
C LEU A 261 5.05 16.82 -19.44
N TRP A 262 5.54 16.30 -18.32
CA TRP A 262 4.84 15.30 -17.53
C TRP A 262 3.95 15.98 -16.50
N ASP A 263 2.69 15.57 -16.44
CA ASP A 263 1.74 15.88 -15.37
C ASP A 263 0.73 14.75 -15.20
N THR A 264 -0.24 14.91 -14.30
CA THR A 264 -1.23 13.84 -14.01
C THR A 264 -2.19 13.57 -15.17
N GLU A 265 -2.42 14.52 -16.06
CA GLU A 265 -3.35 14.36 -17.21
C GLU A 265 -2.57 14.00 -18.49
N HIS A 266 -1.29 14.37 -18.54
CA HIS A 266 -0.38 14.15 -19.67
C HIS A 266 0.91 13.49 -19.17
N PRO A 267 0.92 12.19 -18.88
CA PRO A 267 2.08 11.49 -18.33
C PRO A 267 3.15 11.18 -19.39
N ASN A 268 3.69 12.23 -20.03
CA ASN A 268 4.67 12.13 -21.09
C ASN A 268 6.03 11.70 -20.55
N LEU A 269 6.53 10.55 -21.02
CA LEU A 269 7.79 9.97 -20.61
C LEU A 269 8.82 9.99 -21.72
N TYR A 270 10.04 10.32 -21.39
CA TYR A 270 11.23 10.28 -22.24
C TYR A 270 12.09 9.11 -21.86
N THR A 271 12.91 8.66 -22.80
CA THR A 271 13.96 7.67 -22.60
C THR A 271 15.33 8.34 -22.74
N CYS A 272 16.19 8.17 -21.75
CA CYS A 272 17.58 8.57 -21.77
C CYS A 272 18.47 7.33 -21.88
N LYS A 273 19.20 7.21 -23.00
CA LYS A 273 20.23 6.19 -23.17
C LYS A 273 21.58 6.82 -22.91
N ALA A 274 22.28 6.35 -21.88
CA ALA A 274 23.63 6.74 -21.54
C ALA A 274 24.60 5.63 -21.96
N ILE A 275 25.62 5.96 -22.72
CA ILE A 275 26.59 5.01 -23.26
C ILE A 275 27.97 5.41 -22.77
N PHE A 276 28.71 4.43 -22.20
CA PHE A 276 30.07 4.58 -21.73
C PHE A 276 30.91 3.35 -22.11
N GLY A 277 31.80 3.49 -23.10
CA GLY A 277 32.45 2.34 -23.73
C GLY A 277 31.43 1.45 -24.46
N GLU A 278 31.37 0.18 -24.07
CA GLU A 278 30.40 -0.79 -24.57
C GLU A 278 29.13 -0.88 -23.70
N ASP A 279 29.13 -0.22 -22.54
CA ASP A 279 28.00 -0.26 -21.61
C ASP A 279 26.93 0.76 -21.98
N GLU A 280 25.68 0.31 -22.02
CA GLU A 280 24.49 1.13 -22.26
C GLU A 280 23.53 1.00 -21.09
N VAL A 281 23.09 2.13 -20.55
CA VAL A 281 22.05 2.21 -19.51
C VAL A 281 20.90 3.05 -20.06
N THR A 282 19.70 2.53 -19.91
CA THR A 282 18.46 3.19 -20.33
C THR A 282 17.63 3.56 -19.12
N GLU A 283 17.30 4.83 -18.99
CA GLU A 283 16.45 5.38 -17.93
C GLU A 283 15.22 6.06 -18.53
N THR A 284 14.07 5.85 -17.91
CA THR A 284 12.83 6.57 -18.21
C THR A 284 12.67 7.76 -17.28
N PHE A 285 12.22 8.90 -17.78
CA PHE A 285 12.01 10.10 -16.98
C PHE A 285 10.93 11.00 -17.58
N GLY A 286 10.36 11.88 -16.76
CA GLY A 286 9.43 12.92 -17.20
C GLY A 286 10.00 14.32 -16.95
N ILE A 287 9.71 15.26 -17.82
CA ILE A 287 10.11 16.68 -17.66
C ILE A 287 9.00 17.38 -16.89
N ARG A 288 9.25 17.74 -15.63
CA ARG A 288 8.32 18.50 -14.79
C ARG A 288 9.06 19.37 -13.77
N GLU A 289 8.50 20.53 -13.46
CA GLU A 289 8.94 21.35 -12.34
C GLU A 289 7.95 21.21 -11.17
N LEU A 290 8.46 20.91 -9.99
CA LEU A 290 7.70 20.83 -8.74
C LEU A 290 8.11 21.99 -7.83
N ILE A 291 7.13 22.83 -7.44
CA ILE A 291 7.37 23.93 -6.48
C ILE A 291 6.41 23.79 -5.30
N TRP A 292 6.92 24.04 -4.10
CA TRP A 292 6.14 24.06 -2.87
C TRP A 292 6.56 25.25 -2.00
N ASN A 293 5.64 26.13 -1.71
CA ASN A 293 5.85 27.25 -0.77
C ASN A 293 4.50 27.83 -0.30
N PRO A 294 4.49 28.64 0.76
CA PRO A 294 3.24 29.19 1.30
C PRO A 294 2.47 30.11 0.34
N GLN A 295 3.12 30.70 -0.68
CA GLN A 295 2.53 31.65 -1.59
C GLN A 295 1.73 30.96 -2.70
N VAL A 296 2.24 29.87 -3.23
CA VAL A 296 1.59 29.13 -4.33
C VAL A 296 0.96 27.80 -3.89
N GLY A 297 1.36 27.25 -2.74
CA GLY A 297 1.03 25.90 -2.33
C GLY A 297 1.97 24.90 -2.98
N MET A 298 1.43 23.86 -3.61
CA MET A 298 2.16 22.94 -4.46
C MET A 298 1.75 23.14 -5.91
N THR A 299 2.74 23.25 -6.80
CA THR A 299 2.50 23.38 -8.25
C THR A 299 3.34 22.37 -9.03
N ILE A 300 2.80 21.90 -10.14
CA ILE A 300 3.50 21.12 -11.15
C ILE A 300 3.41 21.94 -12.45
N ASN A 301 4.56 22.25 -13.06
CA ASN A 301 4.65 23.06 -14.28
C ASN A 301 3.90 24.41 -14.15
N GLY A 302 4.01 25.06 -12.99
CA GLY A 302 3.33 26.31 -12.69
C GLY A 302 1.86 26.20 -12.28
N GLU A 303 1.20 25.07 -12.56
CA GLU A 303 -0.22 24.86 -12.23
C GLU A 303 -0.37 24.27 -10.81
N ARG A 304 -1.33 24.84 -10.04
CA ARG A 304 -1.61 24.38 -8.69
C ARG A 304 -2.22 22.99 -8.69
N VAL A 305 -1.61 22.07 -7.90
CA VAL A 305 -2.13 20.74 -7.67
C VAL A 305 -2.67 20.62 -6.24
N ILE A 306 -3.88 20.08 -6.09
CA ILE A 306 -4.43 19.63 -4.81
C ILE A 306 -4.43 18.11 -4.84
N LEU A 307 -3.70 17.48 -3.92
CA LEU A 307 -3.60 16.02 -3.85
C LEU A 307 -4.92 15.45 -3.37
N ARG A 308 -5.55 14.64 -4.21
CA ARG A 308 -6.69 13.78 -3.90
C ARG A 308 -6.13 12.38 -3.69
N GLY A 309 -5.61 12.15 -2.50
CA GLY A 309 -4.74 11.03 -2.22
C GLY A 309 -5.47 9.81 -1.65
N ALA A 310 -4.87 8.65 -1.86
CA ALA A 310 -5.24 7.36 -1.31
C ALA A 310 -4.05 6.70 -0.63
N CYS A 311 -4.19 6.28 0.64
CA CYS A 311 -3.26 5.34 1.26
C CYS A 311 -3.63 3.91 0.84
N PHE A 312 -2.63 3.04 0.71
CA PHE A 312 -2.83 1.61 0.51
C PHE A 312 -1.59 0.83 0.98
N HIS A 313 -1.77 -0.46 1.28
CA HIS A 313 -0.69 -1.39 1.54
C HIS A 313 -0.16 -2.02 0.25
N HIS A 314 1.03 -2.67 0.32
CA HIS A 314 1.73 -3.20 -0.85
C HIS A 314 1.11 -4.50 -1.38
N ASP A 315 0.25 -5.16 -0.60
CA ASP A 315 -0.36 -6.38 -1.06
C ASP A 315 -1.24 -6.15 -2.29
N ASN A 316 -1.27 -7.14 -3.15
CA ASN A 316 -2.08 -7.19 -4.36
C ASN A 316 -3.29 -8.13 -4.17
N GLY A 317 -3.90 -8.08 -2.98
CA GLY A 317 -5.09 -8.85 -2.64
C GLY A 317 -4.85 -10.35 -2.76
N VAL A 318 -5.55 -11.01 -3.68
CA VAL A 318 -5.45 -12.46 -3.88
C VAL A 318 -4.06 -12.96 -4.30
N LEU A 319 -3.15 -12.05 -4.67
CA LEU A 319 -1.74 -12.34 -4.99
C LEU A 319 -0.81 -12.20 -3.79
N GLY A 320 -1.34 -11.87 -2.60
CA GLY A 320 -0.52 -11.60 -1.42
C GLY A 320 0.42 -10.42 -1.63
N ALA A 321 1.64 -10.53 -1.11
CA ALA A 321 2.66 -9.50 -1.21
C ALA A 321 3.40 -9.49 -2.58
N CYS A 322 3.17 -10.47 -3.44
CA CYS A 322 3.87 -10.58 -4.72
C CYS A 322 3.68 -9.32 -5.58
N THR A 323 4.79 -8.75 -6.03
CA THR A 323 4.79 -7.56 -6.88
C THR A 323 4.85 -7.97 -8.36
N TYR A 324 3.80 -7.65 -9.11
CA TYR A 324 3.72 -7.83 -10.56
C TYR A 324 3.40 -6.49 -11.23
N PRO A 325 4.08 -6.12 -12.31
CA PRO A 325 3.83 -4.86 -13.03
C PRO A 325 2.36 -4.65 -13.41
N GLU A 326 1.70 -5.70 -13.90
CA GLU A 326 0.29 -5.64 -14.32
C GLU A 326 -0.66 -5.38 -13.13
N ALA A 327 -0.36 -5.95 -11.96
CA ALA A 327 -1.16 -5.73 -10.75
C ALA A 327 -1.02 -4.29 -10.24
N GLU A 328 0.20 -3.74 -10.26
CA GLU A 328 0.46 -2.37 -9.83
C GLU A 328 -0.16 -1.35 -10.80
N GLU A 329 -0.01 -1.57 -12.12
CA GLU A 329 -0.64 -0.70 -13.13
C GLU A 329 -2.17 -0.73 -13.01
N ARG A 330 -2.76 -1.93 -12.88
CA ARG A 330 -4.20 -2.09 -12.66
C ARG A 330 -4.68 -1.30 -11.45
N LYS A 331 -3.97 -1.39 -10.32
CA LYS A 331 -4.29 -0.67 -9.09
C LYS A 331 -4.27 0.84 -9.30
N MET A 332 -3.24 1.37 -9.95
CA MET A 332 -3.11 2.81 -10.23
C MET A 332 -4.18 3.30 -11.19
N ARG A 333 -4.47 2.56 -12.26
CA ARG A 333 -5.53 2.88 -13.22
C ARG A 333 -6.90 2.97 -12.54
N ILE A 334 -7.28 1.96 -11.76
CA ILE A 334 -8.57 1.94 -11.06
C ILE A 334 -8.68 3.08 -10.04
N LEU A 335 -7.61 3.39 -9.28
CA LEU A 335 -7.61 4.53 -8.37
C LEU A 335 -7.80 5.85 -9.11
N LYS A 336 -7.11 6.05 -10.23
CA LYS A 336 -7.23 7.26 -11.05
C LYS A 336 -8.64 7.42 -11.62
N GLU A 337 -9.23 6.37 -12.16
CA GLU A 337 -10.62 6.34 -12.64
C GLU A 337 -11.62 6.73 -11.55
N ASN A 338 -11.28 6.43 -10.28
CA ASN A 338 -12.10 6.79 -9.13
C ASN A 338 -11.75 8.17 -8.52
N GLY A 339 -11.06 9.03 -9.29
CA GLY A 339 -10.88 10.44 -9.00
C GLY A 339 -9.67 10.79 -8.15
N TYR A 340 -8.82 9.81 -7.80
CA TYR A 340 -7.54 10.06 -7.16
C TYR A 340 -6.52 10.56 -8.17
N ASN A 341 -5.58 11.37 -7.71
CA ASN A 341 -4.41 11.80 -8.48
C ASN A 341 -3.10 11.59 -7.71
N ALA A 342 -3.19 11.06 -6.49
CA ALA A 342 -2.04 10.79 -5.64
C ALA A 342 -2.23 9.52 -4.82
N VAL A 343 -1.12 8.86 -4.50
CA VAL A 343 -1.07 7.70 -3.62
C VAL A 343 0.05 7.85 -2.60
N ARG A 344 -0.13 7.20 -1.43
CA ARG A 344 0.87 7.07 -0.38
C ARG A 344 1.15 5.60 -0.14
N SER A 345 2.42 5.22 -0.27
CA SER A 345 2.89 3.89 0.08
C SER A 345 2.92 3.73 1.60
N ALA A 346 1.86 3.19 2.17
CA ALA A 346 1.73 3.07 3.62
C ALA A 346 2.19 1.67 4.09
N HIS A 347 3.24 1.54 4.95
CA HIS A 347 4.09 2.58 5.52
C HIS A 347 5.57 2.18 5.30
N TYR A 348 6.01 2.06 4.06
CA TYR A 348 7.32 1.54 3.62
C TYR A 348 7.59 1.92 2.16
N PRO A 349 8.87 1.86 1.71
CA PRO A 349 9.23 2.14 0.33
C PRO A 349 8.50 1.22 -0.66
N CYS A 350 7.90 1.83 -1.67
CA CYS A 350 7.16 1.10 -2.71
C CYS A 350 8.09 0.33 -3.66
N SER A 351 7.49 -0.53 -4.49
CA SER A 351 8.21 -1.26 -5.53
C SER A 351 8.56 -0.38 -6.72
N LYS A 352 9.56 -0.78 -7.53
CA LYS A 352 9.86 -0.14 -8.82
C LYS A 352 8.67 -0.25 -9.78
N ALA A 353 8.05 -1.42 -9.83
CA ALA A 353 6.87 -1.63 -10.68
C ALA A 353 5.72 -0.67 -10.36
N LEU A 354 5.52 -0.33 -9.07
CA LEU A 354 4.53 0.66 -8.68
C LEU A 354 4.91 2.09 -9.13
N LEU A 355 6.18 2.44 -9.08
CA LEU A 355 6.65 3.74 -9.59
C LEU A 355 6.49 3.85 -11.09
N ASP A 356 6.86 2.80 -11.84
CA ASP A 356 6.64 2.73 -13.29
C ASP A 356 5.15 2.88 -13.63
N ALA A 357 4.27 2.20 -12.89
CA ALA A 357 2.82 2.32 -13.03
C ALA A 357 2.34 3.76 -12.74
N CYS A 358 2.85 4.40 -11.67
CA CYS A 358 2.54 5.79 -11.34
C CYS A 358 2.98 6.75 -12.45
N ASP A 359 4.18 6.55 -12.99
CA ASP A 359 4.73 7.37 -14.07
C ASP A 359 3.88 7.26 -15.35
N CYS A 360 3.53 6.04 -15.76
CA CYS A 360 2.75 5.77 -16.97
C CYS A 360 1.29 6.21 -16.86
N VAL A 361 0.67 5.99 -15.71
CA VAL A 361 -0.74 6.35 -15.46
C VAL A 361 -0.90 7.83 -15.13
N GLY A 362 0.14 8.53 -14.69
CA GLY A 362 0.08 9.91 -14.21
C GLY A 362 -0.51 10.00 -12.80
N MET A 363 -0.05 9.13 -11.90
CA MET A 363 -0.41 9.12 -10.49
C MET A 363 0.75 9.67 -9.65
N LEU A 364 0.52 10.66 -8.80
CA LEU A 364 1.54 11.25 -7.94
C LEU A 364 1.83 10.31 -6.76
N MET A 365 3.10 10.18 -6.39
CA MET A 365 3.54 9.29 -5.31
C MET A 365 4.14 10.07 -4.14
N MET A 366 3.65 9.80 -2.93
CA MET A 366 4.34 10.09 -1.68
C MET A 366 4.94 8.78 -1.18
N ASP A 367 6.25 8.57 -1.41
CA ASP A 367 6.93 7.37 -0.95
C ASP A 367 7.33 7.52 0.52
N GLU A 368 6.94 6.54 1.34
CA GLU A 368 7.11 6.57 2.79
C GLU A 368 8.18 5.58 3.23
N TYR A 369 9.04 6.02 4.16
CA TYR A 369 10.15 5.20 4.60
C TYR A 369 9.71 4.11 5.58
N VAL A 370 9.12 4.48 6.73
CA VAL A 370 8.96 3.50 7.81
C VAL A 370 7.81 3.83 8.78
N ASP A 371 7.20 2.78 9.34
CA ASP A 371 6.12 2.92 10.33
C ASP A 371 6.63 3.15 11.76
N VAL A 372 7.86 2.80 12.07
CA VAL A 372 8.44 2.84 13.43
C VAL A 372 9.81 3.51 13.42
N TRP A 373 10.14 4.23 14.52
CA TRP A 373 11.51 4.71 14.69
C TRP A 373 12.23 3.89 15.76
N TYR A 374 12.43 4.41 16.98
CA TYR A 374 13.13 3.70 18.06
C TYR A 374 12.18 3.27 19.20
N ILE A 375 10.88 3.50 19.07
CA ILE A 375 9.83 3.00 19.97
C ILE A 375 9.04 1.96 19.19
N HIS A 376 9.02 0.73 19.69
CA HIS A 376 8.27 -0.36 19.07
C HIS A 376 6.76 -0.08 19.03
N LYS A 377 6.11 -0.49 17.98
CA LYS A 377 4.65 -0.60 17.87
C LYS A 377 4.18 -2.05 18.03
N THR A 378 5.03 -3.00 17.60
CA THR A 378 4.86 -4.45 17.78
C THR A 378 6.12 -5.06 18.36
N LYS A 379 6.07 -6.31 18.81
CA LYS A 379 7.16 -6.93 19.58
C LYS A 379 8.46 -7.06 18.78
N TYR A 380 8.37 -7.41 17.51
CA TYR A 380 9.52 -7.76 16.67
C TYR A 380 9.65 -6.85 15.44
N ASP A 381 9.10 -5.63 15.52
CA ASP A 381 9.20 -4.66 14.42
C ASP A 381 10.62 -4.09 14.23
N TYR A 382 10.76 -3.28 13.19
CA TYR A 382 12.06 -2.74 12.75
C TYR A 382 12.71 -1.73 13.71
N ALA A 383 12.06 -1.31 14.79
CA ALA A 383 12.54 -0.23 15.66
C ALA A 383 13.93 -0.50 16.25
N GLY A 384 14.27 -1.78 16.52
CA GLY A 384 15.59 -2.18 17.03
C GLY A 384 16.74 -2.02 16.03
N GLN A 385 16.44 -1.94 14.73
CA GLN A 385 17.42 -1.88 13.63
C GLN A 385 17.61 -0.46 13.06
N LEU A 386 16.59 0.38 13.22
CA LEU A 386 16.52 1.69 12.55
C LEU A 386 17.75 2.56 12.80
N ALA A 387 18.27 2.59 14.01
CA ALA A 387 19.40 3.46 14.38
C ALA A 387 20.66 3.22 13.51
N ASP A 388 20.89 1.97 13.11
CA ASP A 388 22.05 1.56 12.33
C ASP A 388 21.82 1.69 10.81
N TRP A 389 20.57 1.58 10.35
CA TRP A 389 20.26 1.40 8.93
C TRP A 389 19.53 2.58 8.26
N TRP A 390 18.90 3.52 8.99
CA TRP A 390 18.04 4.52 8.39
C TRP A 390 18.67 5.36 7.26
N LYS A 391 19.99 5.63 7.34
CA LYS A 391 20.68 6.37 6.28
C LYS A 391 20.80 5.56 4.99
N GLN A 392 21.14 4.27 5.14
CA GLN A 392 21.24 3.37 3.98
C GLN A 392 19.86 3.15 3.36
N ASP A 393 18.84 2.89 4.18
CA ASP A 393 17.48 2.67 3.69
C ASP A 393 16.93 3.90 2.95
N LEU A 394 17.12 5.11 3.51
CA LEU A 394 16.70 6.36 2.85
C LEU A 394 17.48 6.59 1.55
N LYS A 395 18.78 6.24 1.53
CA LYS A 395 19.57 6.33 0.30
C LYS A 395 19.07 5.38 -0.78
N ASP A 396 18.80 4.13 -0.42
CA ASP A 396 18.29 3.11 -1.35
C ASP A 396 16.90 3.50 -1.88
N MET A 397 16.03 4.05 -1.02
CA MET A 397 14.72 4.60 -1.42
C MET A 397 14.89 5.74 -2.44
N VAL A 398 15.72 6.75 -2.13
CA VAL A 398 15.94 7.90 -3.03
C VAL A 398 16.62 7.47 -4.34
N ASP A 399 17.59 6.56 -4.30
CA ASP A 399 18.26 6.07 -5.50
C ASP A 399 17.29 5.35 -6.44
N LYS A 400 16.31 4.63 -5.89
CA LYS A 400 15.21 4.02 -6.64
C LYS A 400 14.28 5.08 -7.24
N ASP A 401 13.94 6.12 -6.48
CA ASP A 401 12.89 7.10 -6.79
C ASP A 401 13.32 8.23 -7.72
N TYR A 402 14.61 8.49 -7.80
CA TYR A 402 15.16 9.77 -8.30
C TYR A 402 14.66 10.16 -9.68
N ASN A 403 14.63 9.24 -10.64
CA ASN A 403 14.25 9.52 -12.03
C ASN A 403 12.73 9.48 -12.26
N HIS A 404 11.93 9.02 -11.28
CA HIS A 404 10.48 8.90 -11.41
C HIS A 404 9.78 10.26 -11.24
N PRO A 405 9.14 10.80 -12.29
CA PRO A 405 8.44 12.07 -12.21
C PRO A 405 7.20 12.02 -11.31
N SER A 406 6.62 10.85 -11.09
CA SER A 406 5.49 10.63 -10.19
C SER A 406 5.81 10.90 -8.74
N VAL A 407 7.05 10.63 -8.27
CA VAL A 407 7.44 10.87 -6.88
C VAL A 407 7.53 12.36 -6.61
N ILE A 408 6.66 12.86 -5.75
CA ILE A 408 6.53 14.29 -5.41
C ILE A 408 6.87 14.63 -3.97
N MET A 409 7.06 13.64 -3.12
CA MET A 409 7.27 13.85 -1.69
C MET A 409 7.86 12.59 -1.05
N TYR A 410 8.76 12.79 -0.08
CA TYR A 410 9.23 11.74 0.81
C TYR A 410 8.59 11.87 2.19
N SER A 411 8.14 10.75 2.77
CA SER A 411 7.66 10.70 4.14
C SER A 411 8.62 9.91 5.02
N THR A 412 9.05 10.50 6.13
CA THR A 412 10.05 9.90 7.03
C THR A 412 9.46 8.94 8.05
N GLY A 413 8.13 8.88 8.16
CA GLY A 413 7.49 7.97 9.10
C GLY A 413 6.00 8.18 9.27
N ASN A 414 5.36 7.16 9.85
CA ASN A 414 3.94 7.15 10.16
C ASN A 414 3.69 7.07 11.66
N GLU A 415 2.91 8.01 12.21
CA GLU A 415 2.42 7.99 13.60
C GLU A 415 3.48 7.66 14.66
N VAL A 416 4.71 8.13 14.43
CA VAL A 416 5.85 7.88 15.32
C VAL A 416 5.73 8.76 16.57
N ALA A 417 5.55 8.11 17.72
CA ALA A 417 5.36 8.77 19.01
C ALA A 417 6.58 9.64 19.43
N GLU A 418 7.72 9.34 18.89
CA GLU A 418 8.99 10.01 19.09
C GLU A 418 8.99 11.48 18.70
N THR A 419 8.14 11.87 17.74
CA THR A 419 7.98 13.27 17.31
C THR A 419 7.51 14.22 18.43
N ALA A 420 7.05 13.69 19.57
CA ALA A 420 6.78 14.46 20.79
C ALA A 420 7.98 14.59 21.75
N GLN A 421 9.11 13.93 21.44
CA GLN A 421 10.30 13.86 22.29
C GLN A 421 11.46 14.63 21.66
N LYS A 422 12.35 15.22 22.48
CA LYS A 422 13.50 15.99 21.97
C LYS A 422 14.37 15.21 20.99
N LYS A 423 14.66 13.92 21.26
CA LYS A 423 15.46 13.06 20.38
C LYS A 423 14.74 12.82 19.04
N GLY A 424 13.45 12.57 19.05
CA GLY A 424 12.66 12.35 17.84
C GLY A 424 12.46 13.62 17.03
N ILE A 425 12.28 14.79 17.69
CA ILE A 425 12.24 16.09 17.00
C ILE A 425 13.57 16.35 16.29
N ALA A 426 14.72 16.06 16.93
CA ALA A 426 16.02 16.16 16.27
C ALA A 426 16.12 15.19 15.08
N LEU A 427 15.73 13.92 15.27
CA LEU A 427 15.73 12.92 14.20
C LEU A 427 14.87 13.31 12.99
N THR A 428 13.72 14.00 13.23
CA THR A 428 12.91 14.56 12.13
C THR A 428 13.74 15.51 11.26
N GLY A 429 14.50 16.41 11.88
CA GLY A 429 15.39 17.32 11.16
C GLY A 429 16.57 16.60 10.49
N ASP A 430 17.18 15.63 11.15
CA ASP A 430 18.29 14.87 10.60
C ASP A 430 17.90 14.08 9.35
N MET A 431 16.72 13.40 9.37
CA MET A 431 16.20 12.69 8.20
C MET A 431 15.81 13.66 7.07
N THR A 432 15.16 14.77 7.38
CA THR A 432 14.82 15.81 6.38
C THR A 432 16.07 16.35 5.69
N ASN A 433 17.09 16.74 6.46
CA ASN A 433 18.33 17.25 5.91
C ASN A 433 19.10 16.20 5.09
N TYR A 434 19.07 14.95 5.55
CA TYR A 434 19.70 13.85 4.82
C TYR A 434 19.03 13.59 3.49
N LEU A 435 17.69 13.54 3.45
CA LEU A 435 16.93 13.42 2.21
C LEU A 435 17.23 14.57 1.24
N HIS A 436 17.25 15.82 1.71
CA HIS A 436 17.62 16.98 0.87
C HIS A 436 19.07 16.91 0.36
N SER A 437 19.98 16.26 1.10
CA SER A 437 21.34 16.04 0.62
C SER A 437 21.43 15.01 -0.51
N LEU A 438 20.47 14.09 -0.59
CA LEU A 438 20.35 13.08 -1.66
C LEU A 438 19.53 13.59 -2.84
N ASP A 439 18.44 14.30 -2.55
CA ASP A 439 17.51 14.86 -3.52
C ASP A 439 16.84 16.13 -2.96
N SER A 440 17.24 17.29 -3.46
CA SER A 440 16.66 18.59 -3.08
C SER A 440 15.45 19.00 -3.90
N THR A 441 14.99 18.15 -4.82
CA THR A 441 13.89 18.45 -5.76
C THR A 441 12.52 18.04 -5.26
N ARG A 442 12.44 17.42 -4.07
CA ARG A 442 11.21 16.94 -3.46
C ARG A 442 11.10 17.34 -2.00
N PRO A 443 9.91 17.79 -1.52
CA PRO A 443 9.68 18.09 -0.11
C PRO A 443 9.64 16.83 0.75
N VAL A 444 9.87 17.06 2.04
CA VAL A 444 9.86 16.01 3.07
C VAL A 444 8.73 16.26 4.07
N THR A 445 8.06 15.19 4.46
CA THR A 445 6.98 15.17 5.47
C THR A 445 7.16 14.02 6.46
N CYS A 446 6.30 13.97 7.46
CA CYS A 446 6.08 12.84 8.36
C CYS A 446 4.61 12.83 8.79
N GLY A 447 3.97 11.68 8.70
CA GLY A 447 2.59 11.51 9.14
C GLY A 447 2.47 11.50 10.67
N ILE A 448 1.93 12.55 11.27
CA ILE A 448 1.78 12.63 12.74
C ILE A 448 0.31 12.56 13.13
N ASN A 449 -0.06 11.52 13.88
CA ASN A 449 -1.34 11.48 14.57
C ASN A 449 -1.28 12.43 15.78
N ILE A 450 -1.85 13.61 15.60
CA ILE A 450 -1.70 14.73 16.52
C ILE A 450 -2.21 14.40 17.93
N PHE A 451 -3.35 13.71 18.02
CA PHE A 451 -3.94 13.34 19.29
C PHE A 451 -3.19 12.18 19.96
N PHE A 452 -2.85 11.15 19.23
CA PHE A 452 -2.09 10.01 19.77
C PHE A 452 -0.68 10.39 20.17
N ASN A 453 -0.03 11.28 19.42
CA ASN A 453 1.27 11.84 19.79
C ASN A 453 1.22 12.52 21.18
N PHE A 454 0.18 13.29 21.47
CA PHE A 454 -0.02 13.83 22.81
C PHE A 454 -0.23 12.74 23.86
N LEU A 455 -1.11 11.74 23.61
CA LEU A 455 -1.35 10.64 24.56
C LEU A 455 -0.07 9.87 24.85
N SER A 456 0.73 9.57 23.82
CA SER A 456 2.04 8.92 23.97
C SER A 456 3.00 9.75 24.82
N SER A 457 2.99 11.08 24.65
CA SER A 457 3.87 11.98 25.41
C SER A 457 3.61 11.99 26.93
N ILE A 458 2.43 11.52 27.34
CA ILE A 458 2.06 11.33 28.75
C ILE A 458 2.06 9.86 29.18
N GLY A 459 2.65 8.97 28.38
CA GLY A 459 2.84 7.54 28.66
C GLY A 459 1.63 6.63 28.41
N LEU A 460 0.55 7.15 27.78
CA LEU A 460 -0.60 6.34 27.39
C LEU A 460 -0.35 5.63 26.04
N GLY A 461 -0.67 4.35 25.95
CA GLY A 461 -0.58 3.55 24.72
C GLY A 461 0.84 3.27 24.23
N VAL A 462 1.89 3.73 24.91
CA VAL A 462 3.28 3.45 24.51
C VAL A 462 3.58 1.98 24.73
N TYR A 463 4.12 1.32 23.70
CA TYR A 463 4.58 -0.06 23.77
C TYR A 463 5.72 -0.20 24.78
N SER A 464 5.74 -1.30 25.54
CA SER A 464 6.90 -1.77 26.27
C SER A 464 6.81 -3.27 26.44
N ASP A 465 7.95 -3.96 26.33
CA ASP A 465 8.05 -5.41 26.47
C ASP A 465 7.46 -5.90 27.78
N ASP A 466 7.76 -5.24 28.91
CA ASP A 466 7.18 -5.52 30.22
C ASP A 466 5.63 -5.50 30.23
N LYS A 467 5.01 -4.59 29.48
CA LYS A 467 3.54 -4.51 29.39
C LYS A 467 2.98 -5.59 28.49
N ALA A 468 3.68 -5.92 27.39
CA ALA A 468 3.31 -6.98 26.45
C ALA A 468 3.43 -8.35 27.14
N GLU A 469 4.52 -8.63 27.85
CA GLU A 469 4.74 -9.90 28.58
C GLU A 469 3.77 -10.06 29.77
N LYS A 470 3.50 -9.01 30.53
CA LYS A 470 2.48 -9.04 31.60
C LYS A 470 1.08 -9.28 31.04
N SER A 471 0.79 -8.81 29.86
CA SER A 471 -0.48 -9.05 29.16
C SER A 471 -0.57 -10.53 28.70
N ALA A 472 0.48 -11.08 28.11
CA ALA A 472 0.56 -12.47 27.67
C ALA A 472 0.54 -13.45 28.88
N GLY A 473 1.38 -13.23 29.89
CA GLY A 473 1.43 -14.10 31.08
C GLY A 473 0.14 -14.07 31.92
N ASN A 474 -0.64 -13.00 31.88
CA ASN A 474 -1.97 -12.96 32.48
C ASN A 474 -3.02 -13.72 31.64
N ALA A 475 -2.87 -13.77 30.33
CA ALA A 475 -3.71 -14.58 29.44
C ALA A 475 -3.45 -16.08 29.67
N GLU A 476 -2.20 -16.52 29.71
CA GLU A 476 -1.81 -17.91 30.00
C GLU A 476 -2.25 -18.38 31.39
N LYS A 477 -2.06 -17.56 32.42
CA LYS A 477 -2.52 -17.88 33.78
C LYS A 477 -4.05 -17.99 33.86
N ASN A 478 -4.78 -17.18 33.11
CA ASN A 478 -6.23 -17.25 33.05
C ASN A 478 -6.71 -18.48 32.25
N ALA A 479 -6.02 -18.86 31.16
CA ALA A 479 -6.28 -20.06 30.40
C ALA A 479 -6.01 -21.33 31.23
N ALA A 480 -4.88 -21.41 31.94
CA ALA A 480 -4.53 -22.49 32.85
C ALA A 480 -5.52 -22.62 34.04
N GLN A 481 -6.01 -21.49 34.58
CA GLN A 481 -7.03 -21.51 35.65
C GLN A 481 -8.41 -21.94 35.10
N ALA A 482 -8.72 -21.65 33.84
CA ALA A 482 -9.94 -22.10 33.19
C ALA A 482 -9.89 -23.63 32.90
N ALA A 483 -8.76 -24.12 32.39
CA ALA A 483 -8.51 -25.56 32.21
C ALA A 483 -8.56 -26.35 33.53
N GLY A 484 -7.87 -25.88 34.59
CA GLY A 484 -7.89 -26.54 35.91
C GLY A 484 -9.24 -26.47 36.63
N LYS A 485 -10.13 -25.51 36.27
CA LYS A 485 -11.51 -25.49 36.75
C LYS A 485 -12.41 -26.49 36.03
N ASN A 486 -12.15 -26.77 34.77
CA ASN A 486 -12.85 -27.77 34.00
C ASN A 486 -12.46 -29.21 34.43
N GLU A 487 -11.17 -29.47 34.70
CA GLU A 487 -10.74 -30.76 35.27
C GLU A 487 -11.35 -31.04 36.66
N LYS A 488 -11.41 -30.04 37.54
CA LYS A 488 -12.06 -30.19 38.85
C LYS A 488 -13.58 -30.32 38.76
N LYS A 489 -14.23 -29.94 37.68
CA LYS A 489 -15.65 -30.15 37.43
C LYS A 489 -15.92 -31.55 36.88
N VAL A 490 -15.03 -32.10 36.07
CA VAL A 490 -15.13 -33.46 35.51
C VAL A 490 -14.90 -34.50 36.62
N VAL A 491 -13.93 -34.29 37.52
CA VAL A 491 -13.67 -35.17 38.67
C VAL A 491 -14.81 -35.15 39.72
N LYS A 492 -15.50 -33.99 39.89
CA LYS A 492 -16.66 -33.91 40.80
C LYS A 492 -17.98 -34.43 40.21
N SER A 493 -18.08 -34.63 38.89
CA SER A 493 -19.27 -35.21 38.24
C SER A 493 -19.19 -36.71 38.13
N GLY A 494 -18.02 -37.37 38.30
CA GLY A 494 -17.85 -38.80 38.28
C GLY A 494 -18.29 -39.55 39.56
N GLU A 495 -18.52 -38.88 40.67
CA GLU A 495 -18.88 -39.51 41.94
C GLU A 495 -20.38 -39.40 42.34
N LYS A 496 -21.25 -38.83 41.50
CA LYS A 496 -22.68 -38.70 41.84
C LYS A 496 -23.63 -39.06 40.69
N THR A 497 -23.41 -40.14 40.00
CA THR A 497 -24.39 -40.61 39.03
C THR A 497 -24.66 -42.13 39.19
N VAL A 498 -25.15 -42.54 40.37
CA VAL A 498 -26.05 -43.66 40.46
C VAL A 498 -27.23 -43.19 41.34
N ASN A 499 -28.36 -42.99 40.75
CA ASN A 499 -29.74 -42.80 41.16
C ASN A 499 -30.36 -41.44 40.80
N LYS A 500 -31.13 -41.49 39.79
CA LYS A 500 -32.49 -40.99 39.56
C LYS A 500 -32.68 -40.56 38.12
N ALA A 501 -33.18 -41.42 37.31
CA ALA A 501 -33.99 -41.06 36.17
C ALA A 501 -35.37 -40.62 36.73
N THR A 502 -35.85 -39.52 36.28
CA THR A 502 -37.17 -39.05 35.88
C THR A 502 -37.41 -37.59 36.22
N GLU A 503 -37.98 -36.98 35.24
CA GLU A 503 -38.74 -35.70 35.27
C GLU A 503 -38.04 -34.35 35.15
N ASN A 504 -38.48 -33.71 34.08
CA ASN A 504 -38.65 -32.29 33.81
C ASN A 504 -37.54 -31.50 33.05
N GLY A 505 -37.91 -31.23 31.82
CA GLY A 505 -37.30 -30.30 30.91
C GLY A 505 -37.34 -28.84 31.33
N LYS A 506 -36.53 -28.06 30.63
CA LYS A 506 -36.38 -26.61 30.69
C LYS A 506 -35.54 -26.06 31.84
N LYS A 507 -34.23 -25.83 31.56
CA LYS A 507 -33.54 -24.60 31.95
C LYS A 507 -32.18 -24.46 31.24
N GLY A 508 -32.08 -23.43 30.43
CA GLY A 508 -30.99 -22.51 30.32
C GLY A 508 -29.60 -23.06 29.93
N LEU A 509 -29.21 -22.89 28.70
CA LEU A 509 -27.80 -22.83 28.26
C LEU A 509 -27.02 -21.86 29.19
N GLY A 510 -26.05 -22.42 29.93
CA GLY A 510 -25.15 -21.62 30.76
C GLY A 510 -24.28 -20.71 29.87
N SER A 511 -24.42 -19.40 30.04
CA SER A 511 -23.53 -18.41 29.42
C SER A 511 -22.11 -18.69 29.89
N THR A 512 -21.24 -19.08 29.01
CA THR A 512 -19.80 -19.00 29.19
C THR A 512 -19.43 -17.54 29.38
N LYS A 513 -18.83 -17.20 30.53
CA LYS A 513 -18.28 -15.85 30.75
C LYS A 513 -17.26 -15.60 29.64
N PRO A 514 -17.30 -14.41 28.98
CA PRO A 514 -16.35 -14.09 27.94
C PRO A 514 -14.93 -14.15 28.51
N GLU A 515 -14.02 -14.76 27.78
CA GLU A 515 -12.57 -14.72 28.04
C GLU A 515 -12.16 -13.26 28.24
N LYS A 516 -11.36 -13.01 29.27
CA LYS A 516 -10.83 -11.66 29.49
C LYS A 516 -9.86 -11.36 28.35
N LYS A 517 -10.26 -10.46 27.45
CA LYS A 517 -9.45 -10.01 26.34
C LYS A 517 -8.11 -9.46 26.83
N LYS A 518 -7.04 -9.81 26.11
CA LYS A 518 -5.69 -9.23 26.22
C LYS A 518 -5.81 -7.69 26.21
N LYS A 519 -5.06 -6.98 27.04
CA LYS A 519 -5.08 -5.51 27.01
C LYS A 519 -4.24 -5.05 25.83
N PRO A 520 -4.79 -4.28 24.88
CA PRO A 520 -4.05 -3.79 23.73
C PRO A 520 -2.92 -2.84 24.16
N VAL A 521 -1.78 -2.88 23.45
CA VAL A 521 -0.63 -1.99 23.63
C VAL A 521 -0.15 -1.48 22.26
N GLY A 522 0.56 -0.35 22.25
CA GLY A 522 1.05 0.25 20.99
C GLY A 522 -0.10 0.67 20.07
N SER A 523 0.05 0.40 18.77
CA SER A 523 -0.96 0.77 17.75
C SER A 523 -2.31 0.08 17.96
N GLU A 524 -2.33 -1.16 18.42
CA GLU A 524 -3.56 -1.88 18.76
C GLU A 524 -4.39 -1.14 19.85
N PHE A 525 -3.72 -0.51 20.82
CA PHE A 525 -4.39 0.34 21.81
C PHE A 525 -5.07 1.54 21.14
N TYR A 526 -4.38 2.21 20.22
CA TYR A 526 -4.91 3.39 19.55
C TYR A 526 -6.04 3.05 18.59
N ASN A 527 -5.94 1.97 17.82
CA ASN A 527 -7.00 1.50 16.94
C ASN A 527 -8.25 1.09 17.74
N THR A 528 -8.07 0.36 18.84
CA THR A 528 -9.16 0.03 19.76
C THR A 528 -9.82 1.29 20.32
N LEU A 529 -9.02 2.28 20.74
CA LEU A 529 -9.53 3.56 21.24
C LEU A 529 -10.32 4.29 20.16
N ALA A 530 -9.80 4.38 18.93
CA ALA A 530 -10.47 5.01 17.80
C ALA A 530 -11.82 4.35 17.46
N CYS A 531 -11.88 3.02 17.49
CA CYS A 531 -13.14 2.28 17.30
C CYS A 531 -14.17 2.56 18.41
N LEU A 532 -13.70 2.76 19.66
CA LEU A 532 -14.57 3.01 20.80
C LEU A 532 -15.10 4.46 20.85
N VAL A 533 -14.22 5.44 20.65
CA VAL A 533 -14.55 6.86 20.81
C VAL A 533 -15.05 7.53 19.53
N GLY A 534 -14.77 6.93 18.39
CA GLY A 534 -15.17 7.40 17.06
C GLY A 534 -14.32 8.56 16.53
N ASP A 535 -14.46 8.81 15.23
CA ASP A 535 -13.67 9.79 14.46
C ASP A 535 -13.83 11.24 14.94
N TYR A 536 -15.04 11.62 15.37
CA TYR A 536 -15.30 12.99 15.84
C TYR A 536 -14.48 13.33 17.08
N PHE A 537 -14.39 12.40 18.03
CA PHE A 537 -13.60 12.60 19.26
C PHE A 537 -12.11 12.74 18.96
N MET A 538 -11.57 11.91 18.07
CA MET A 538 -10.16 12.00 17.65
C MET A 538 -9.85 13.37 17.03
N LYS A 539 -10.70 13.82 16.12
CA LYS A 539 -10.57 15.14 15.47
C LYS A 539 -10.68 16.30 16.46
N CYS A 540 -11.56 16.22 17.45
CA CYS A 540 -11.66 17.20 18.53
C CYS A 540 -10.42 17.16 19.44
N GLY A 541 -9.96 15.97 19.81
CA GLY A 541 -8.75 15.77 20.60
C GLY A 541 -7.53 16.44 19.96
N ALA A 542 -7.38 16.32 18.66
CA ALA A 542 -6.29 16.95 17.89
C ALA A 542 -6.27 18.50 18.01
N THR A 543 -7.39 19.15 18.37
CA THR A 543 -7.48 20.62 18.52
C THR A 543 -7.00 21.13 19.88
N LEU A 544 -6.73 20.24 20.83
CA LEU A 544 -6.31 20.63 22.16
C LEU A 544 -4.94 21.32 22.15
N TYR A 545 -4.78 22.36 22.97
CA TYR A 545 -3.53 23.10 23.10
C TYR A 545 -2.30 22.22 23.43
N PRO A 546 -2.39 21.23 24.35
CA PRO A 546 -1.27 20.32 24.60
C PRO A 546 -0.82 19.53 23.35
N CYS A 547 -1.74 19.19 22.44
CA CYS A 547 -1.41 18.50 21.19
C CYS A 547 -0.53 19.39 20.28
N ASP A 548 -0.84 20.68 20.23
CA ASP A 548 -0.01 21.65 19.50
C ASP A 548 1.40 21.78 20.09
N LEU A 549 1.51 21.89 21.41
CA LEU A 549 2.81 21.97 22.08
C LEU A 549 3.71 20.75 21.79
N ARG A 550 3.14 19.58 21.58
CA ARG A 550 3.88 18.34 21.37
C ARG A 550 4.23 18.07 19.90
N THR A 551 3.60 18.77 18.96
CA THR A 551 3.80 18.53 17.52
C THR A 551 4.45 19.70 16.79
N LYS A 552 4.36 20.93 17.30
CA LYS A 552 4.80 22.16 16.61
C LYS A 552 6.28 22.15 16.22
N ASP A 553 7.16 21.59 17.06
CA ASP A 553 8.61 21.60 16.85
C ASP A 553 9.02 20.53 15.83
N ALA A 554 8.37 19.35 15.81
CA ALA A 554 8.57 18.35 14.75
C ALA A 554 8.12 18.91 13.38
N TYR A 555 6.95 19.57 13.33
CA TYR A 555 6.48 20.20 12.08
C TYR A 555 7.37 21.35 11.58
N ALA A 556 8.16 21.95 12.45
CA ALA A 556 9.11 23.00 12.05
C ALA A 556 10.37 22.43 11.36
N ASN A 557 10.62 21.14 11.48
CA ASN A 557 11.77 20.42 10.93
C ASN A 557 11.47 19.67 9.63
N MET A 558 10.30 19.89 9.02
CA MET A 558 9.92 19.32 7.73
C MET A 558 9.31 20.38 6.81
N ASP A 559 9.29 20.14 5.51
CA ASP A 559 8.77 21.10 4.53
C ASP A 559 7.25 21.19 4.57
N ILE A 560 6.58 20.07 4.69
CA ILE A 560 5.13 19.95 4.70
C ILE A 560 4.70 19.19 5.96
N ALA A 561 3.82 19.80 6.74
CA ALA A 561 3.31 19.20 7.97
C ALA A 561 2.23 18.15 7.65
N GLY A 562 2.53 16.87 7.89
CA GLY A 562 1.63 15.74 7.69
C GLY A 562 0.72 15.51 8.91
N TYR A 563 -0.59 15.65 8.72
CA TYR A 563 -1.60 15.52 9.76
C TYR A 563 -2.39 14.23 9.58
N ASN A 564 -2.21 13.26 10.47
CA ASN A 564 -3.12 12.12 10.53
C ASN A 564 -4.35 12.49 11.38
N TYR A 565 -5.54 12.41 10.77
CA TYR A 565 -6.87 12.67 11.38
C TYR A 565 -7.05 14.07 12.00
N GLY A 566 -6.31 15.07 11.51
CA GLY A 566 -6.22 16.41 12.09
C GLY A 566 -7.05 17.51 11.40
N ILE A 567 -8.05 17.20 10.57
CA ILE A 567 -8.75 18.18 9.72
C ILE A 567 -9.37 19.35 10.50
N PHE A 568 -9.79 19.16 11.76
CA PHE A 568 -10.36 20.25 12.57
C PHE A 568 -9.33 21.31 12.96
N ARG A 569 -8.03 20.99 12.87
CA ARG A 569 -6.96 21.96 13.11
C ARG A 569 -6.64 22.87 11.91
N TYR A 570 -6.96 22.47 10.70
CA TYR A 570 -6.51 23.18 9.49
C TYR A 570 -6.74 24.68 9.57
N LYS A 571 -7.98 25.13 9.87
CA LYS A 571 -8.31 26.56 9.94
C LYS A 571 -7.59 27.30 11.05
N HIS A 572 -7.34 26.67 12.18
CA HIS A 572 -6.58 27.25 13.29
C HIS A 572 -5.10 27.39 12.90
N ASP A 573 -4.50 26.32 12.40
CA ASP A 573 -3.06 26.28 12.11
C ASP A 573 -2.69 27.15 10.90
N LEU A 574 -3.58 27.30 9.92
CA LEU A 574 -3.44 28.28 8.84
C LEU A 574 -3.30 29.74 9.35
N LYS A 575 -3.92 30.07 10.48
CA LYS A 575 -3.80 31.39 11.11
C LYS A 575 -2.56 31.49 12.00
N LYS A 576 -2.31 30.45 12.81
CA LYS A 576 -1.23 30.43 13.79
C LYS A 576 0.16 30.31 13.18
N TYR A 577 0.28 29.55 12.09
CA TYR A 577 1.53 29.23 11.39
C TYR A 577 1.45 29.72 9.93
N PRO A 578 1.74 31.00 9.63
CA PRO A 578 1.49 31.58 8.31
C PRO A 578 2.31 30.96 7.17
N ASN A 579 3.46 30.36 7.49
CA ASN A 579 4.34 29.71 6.50
C ASN A 579 4.17 28.18 6.42
N ARG A 580 3.31 27.58 7.24
CA ARG A 580 3.12 26.13 7.26
C ARG A 580 2.30 25.66 6.06
N LEU A 581 2.83 24.72 5.30
CA LEU A 581 2.09 23.89 4.37
C LEU A 581 1.49 22.72 5.14
N ILE A 582 0.25 22.37 4.86
CA ILE A 582 -0.50 21.33 5.58
C ILE A 582 -0.96 20.27 4.60
N LEU A 583 -0.70 19.02 4.95
CA LEU A 583 -1.15 17.82 4.26
C LEU A 583 -1.98 16.97 5.23
N GLY A 584 -3.15 16.50 4.82
CA GLY A 584 -3.81 15.38 5.46
C GLY A 584 -3.11 14.10 5.04
N SER A 585 -2.07 13.69 5.76
CA SER A 585 -1.31 12.50 5.41
C SER A 585 -2.10 11.22 5.64
N GLU A 586 -3.14 11.29 6.52
CA GLU A 586 -4.08 10.20 6.73
C GLU A 586 -5.42 10.72 7.26
N THR A 587 -6.53 10.36 6.62
CA THR A 587 -7.83 10.95 6.92
C THR A 587 -8.96 9.93 6.84
N PHE A 588 -10.09 10.26 7.48
CA PHE A 588 -11.29 9.44 7.41
C PHE A 588 -12.06 9.64 6.10
N CYS A 589 -12.65 8.57 5.61
CA CYS A 589 -13.55 8.53 4.48
C CYS A 589 -14.51 9.71 4.37
N LYS A 590 -15.20 10.02 5.45
CA LYS A 590 -16.26 11.03 5.49
C LYS A 590 -15.77 12.48 5.45
N ASP A 591 -14.47 12.70 5.53
CA ASP A 591 -13.88 14.03 5.54
C ASP A 591 -13.60 14.58 4.13
N ALA A 592 -13.70 13.76 3.08
CA ALA A 592 -13.38 14.12 1.69
C ALA A 592 -14.02 15.45 1.23
N TYR A 593 -15.34 15.62 1.45
CA TYR A 593 -16.02 16.88 1.13
C TYR A 593 -15.46 18.07 1.93
N SER A 594 -15.30 17.89 3.24
CA SER A 594 -14.84 18.98 4.12
C SER A 594 -13.41 19.40 3.82
N PHE A 595 -12.56 18.44 3.51
CA PHE A 595 -11.19 18.67 3.03
C PHE A 595 -11.23 19.50 1.73
N TRP A 596 -11.95 19.02 0.71
CA TRP A 596 -11.99 19.66 -0.60
C TRP A 596 -12.42 21.12 -0.55
N GLU A 597 -13.50 21.42 0.17
CA GLU A 597 -13.99 22.78 0.38
C GLU A 597 -12.97 23.71 1.08
N ILE A 598 -12.12 23.17 1.95
CA ILE A 598 -11.06 23.94 2.61
C ILE A 598 -9.87 24.13 1.66
N ALA A 599 -9.48 23.08 0.97
CA ALA A 599 -8.29 23.06 0.11
C ALA A 599 -8.45 24.00 -1.09
N GLN A 600 -9.61 24.03 -1.74
CA GLN A 600 -9.88 24.95 -2.83
C GLN A 600 -9.65 26.43 -2.44
N LYS A 601 -10.00 26.81 -1.21
CA LYS A 601 -9.94 28.18 -0.69
C LYS A 601 -8.58 28.56 -0.09
N ASN A 602 -7.69 27.58 0.12
CA ASN A 602 -6.43 27.79 0.83
C ASN A 602 -5.26 27.07 0.14
N LYS A 603 -4.39 27.85 -0.49
CA LYS A 603 -3.23 27.32 -1.23
C LYS A 603 -2.29 26.47 -0.35
N ARG A 604 -2.20 26.78 0.95
CA ARG A 604 -1.35 26.07 1.91
C ARG A 604 -1.89 24.72 2.39
N ILE A 605 -3.11 24.34 1.98
CA ILE A 605 -3.59 22.97 2.09
C ILE A 605 -3.19 22.25 0.82
N ILE A 606 -2.19 21.36 0.93
CA ILE A 606 -1.56 20.69 -0.21
C ILE A 606 -2.42 19.54 -0.72
N GLY A 607 -3.01 18.78 0.20
CA GLY A 607 -3.74 17.58 -0.17
C GLY A 607 -4.28 16.81 1.02
N ASP A 608 -4.82 15.65 0.71
CA ASP A 608 -5.43 14.70 1.65
C ASP A 608 -5.21 13.27 1.14
N PHE A 609 -4.88 12.35 2.04
CA PHE A 609 -4.75 10.94 1.74
C PHE A 609 -5.71 10.14 2.62
N VAL A 610 -6.67 9.48 2.00
CA VAL A 610 -7.67 8.70 2.74
C VAL A 610 -7.12 7.37 3.21
N TRP A 611 -7.46 6.95 4.41
CA TRP A 611 -7.30 5.58 4.90
C TRP A 611 -8.62 4.80 4.76
N ALA A 612 -8.76 3.85 3.84
CA ALA A 612 -7.79 3.53 2.80
C ALA A 612 -8.44 3.68 1.42
N GLY A 613 -7.62 3.92 0.41
CA GLY A 613 -8.12 3.98 -0.97
C GLY A 613 -8.44 2.62 -1.55
N TRP A 614 -7.60 1.63 -1.26
CA TRP A 614 -7.71 0.22 -1.66
C TRP A 614 -7.75 -0.67 -0.42
N ASP A 615 -8.60 -1.71 -0.41
CA ASP A 615 -8.66 -2.66 0.71
C ASP A 615 -7.46 -3.60 0.69
N TYR A 616 -7.11 -4.19 1.82
CA TYR A 616 -5.86 -4.89 2.02
C TYR A 616 -6.03 -6.06 3.01
N ILE A 617 -5.09 -6.99 2.99
CA ILE A 617 -4.99 -8.13 3.91
C ILE A 617 -4.40 -7.66 5.24
N GLY A 618 -4.88 -8.21 6.33
CA GLY A 618 -4.41 -7.87 7.69
C GLY A 618 -5.10 -6.65 8.30
N GLU A 619 -4.55 -6.12 9.40
CA GLU A 619 -5.17 -5.09 10.25
C GLU A 619 -6.67 -5.34 10.49
N VAL A 620 -7.01 -6.60 10.67
CA VAL A 620 -8.41 -7.04 10.70
C VAL A 620 -9.18 -6.39 11.85
N GLY A 621 -10.26 -5.73 11.53
CA GLY A 621 -11.14 -5.08 12.49
C GLY A 621 -11.16 -3.57 12.48
N ASP A 622 -10.25 -2.92 11.79
CA ASP A 622 -10.23 -1.45 11.70
C ASP A 622 -11.45 -0.92 10.94
N GLY A 623 -11.81 -1.59 9.84
CA GLY A 623 -12.95 -1.20 9.01
C GLY A 623 -14.12 -2.18 8.98
N ALA A 624 -13.95 -3.39 9.46
CA ALA A 624 -14.86 -4.50 9.18
C ALA A 624 -16.12 -4.52 10.07
N ALA A 625 -17.04 -3.56 9.89
CA ALA A 625 -18.42 -3.80 10.25
C ALA A 625 -19.06 -4.71 9.17
N GLU A 626 -19.56 -5.89 9.57
CA GLU A 626 -20.12 -6.87 8.66
C GLU A 626 -21.42 -7.47 9.20
N TYR A 627 -22.31 -7.89 8.31
CA TYR A 627 -23.55 -8.56 8.67
C TYR A 627 -23.31 -10.01 9.10
N SER A 628 -24.20 -10.54 9.95
CA SER A 628 -24.05 -11.85 10.57
C SER A 628 -23.99 -13.00 9.56
N ASP A 629 -24.62 -12.86 8.39
CA ASP A 629 -24.66 -13.88 7.33
C ASP A 629 -23.35 -13.99 6.52
N TYR A 630 -22.42 -13.03 6.70
CA TYR A 630 -21.05 -13.04 6.17
C TYR A 630 -19.98 -13.13 7.26
N LYS A 631 -20.38 -13.22 8.53
CA LYS A 631 -19.46 -13.44 9.65
C LYS A 631 -19.32 -14.91 9.96
N PHE A 632 -18.16 -15.27 10.44
CA PHE A 632 -17.90 -16.58 11.02
C PHE A 632 -17.47 -16.41 12.48
N GLU A 633 -17.75 -17.41 13.32
CA GLU A 633 -17.39 -17.41 14.74
C GLU A 633 -15.87 -17.49 14.96
N ASP A 634 -15.16 -18.16 14.02
CA ASP A 634 -13.72 -18.30 14.10
C ASP A 634 -13.02 -16.98 13.76
N PRO A 635 -12.27 -16.36 14.69
CA PRO A 635 -11.50 -15.14 14.44
C PRO A 635 -10.53 -15.27 13.27
N ALA A 636 -9.96 -16.47 13.06
CA ALA A 636 -9.01 -16.72 11.96
C ALA A 636 -9.64 -16.61 10.57
N THR A 637 -10.96 -16.50 10.45
CA THR A 637 -11.62 -16.21 9.18
C THR A 637 -11.59 -14.75 8.79
N ARG A 638 -11.30 -13.81 9.71
CA ARG A 638 -11.14 -12.39 9.39
C ARG A 638 -9.84 -12.20 8.65
N MET A 639 -9.92 -11.63 7.45
CA MET A 639 -8.80 -11.56 6.51
C MET A 639 -8.35 -10.14 6.22
N THR A 640 -9.29 -9.22 6.00
CA THR A 640 -8.99 -7.88 5.49
C THR A 640 -9.34 -6.77 6.45
N GLY A 641 -8.77 -5.58 6.22
CA GLY A 641 -9.10 -4.34 6.92
C GLY A 641 -10.57 -3.94 6.75
N GLY A 642 -11.14 -4.18 5.57
CA GLY A 642 -12.54 -3.93 5.24
C GLY A 642 -12.89 -2.44 5.18
N ASN A 643 -11.91 -1.55 4.95
CA ASN A 643 -12.08 -0.10 4.95
C ASN A 643 -11.68 0.59 3.63
N GLY A 644 -11.26 -0.18 2.62
CA GLY A 644 -10.92 0.34 1.30
C GLY A 644 -12.13 0.92 0.56
N ARG A 645 -11.95 2.02 -0.15
CA ARG A 645 -12.96 2.56 -1.07
C ARG A 645 -13.08 1.75 -2.34
N ILE A 646 -11.98 1.20 -2.77
CA ILE A 646 -11.90 0.12 -3.74
C ILE A 646 -11.73 -1.16 -2.92
N ASP A 647 -12.50 -2.19 -3.22
CA ASP A 647 -12.38 -3.46 -2.51
C ASP A 647 -11.13 -4.25 -2.94
N LEU A 648 -10.89 -5.38 -2.29
CA LEU A 648 -9.71 -6.20 -2.53
C LEU A 648 -9.57 -6.67 -3.98
N ASN A 649 -10.69 -6.86 -4.68
CA ASN A 649 -10.75 -7.31 -6.07
C ASN A 649 -10.72 -6.15 -7.09
N GLY A 650 -10.64 -4.90 -6.62
CA GLY A 650 -10.56 -3.72 -7.46
C GLY A 650 -11.91 -3.12 -7.85
N LYS A 651 -13.01 -3.57 -7.25
CA LYS A 651 -14.32 -2.99 -7.51
C LYS A 651 -14.54 -1.74 -6.65
N PRO A 652 -14.95 -0.60 -7.26
CA PRO A 652 -15.33 0.59 -6.51
C PRO A 652 -16.56 0.33 -5.64
N ARG A 653 -16.46 0.66 -4.35
CA ARG A 653 -17.60 0.65 -3.42
C ARG A 653 -18.39 1.96 -3.52
N ALA A 654 -19.57 2.01 -2.91
CA ALA A 654 -20.38 3.23 -2.86
C ALA A 654 -19.62 4.46 -2.31
N GLU A 655 -18.65 4.24 -1.46
CA GLU A 655 -17.77 5.26 -0.92
C GLU A 655 -16.85 5.89 -1.97
N ALA A 656 -16.47 5.16 -3.02
CA ALA A 656 -15.73 5.70 -4.16
C ALA A 656 -16.59 6.68 -4.94
N ALA A 657 -17.88 6.37 -5.19
CA ALA A 657 -18.81 7.28 -5.82
C ALA A 657 -19.00 8.58 -5.01
N TYR A 658 -19.13 8.47 -3.67
CA TYR A 658 -19.13 9.65 -2.79
C TYR A 658 -17.87 10.49 -2.95
N THR A 659 -16.70 9.86 -3.04
CA THR A 659 -15.41 10.55 -3.17
C THR A 659 -15.29 11.28 -4.50
N ARG A 660 -15.69 10.65 -5.62
CA ARG A 660 -15.71 11.30 -6.95
C ARG A 660 -16.57 12.57 -6.96
N VAL A 661 -17.74 12.50 -6.32
CA VAL A 661 -18.65 13.65 -6.19
C VAL A 661 -18.07 14.72 -5.24
N ALA A 662 -17.49 14.32 -4.11
CA ALA A 662 -16.90 15.24 -3.14
C ALA A 662 -15.71 16.01 -3.74
N PHE A 663 -14.93 15.38 -4.59
CA PHE A 663 -13.76 15.97 -5.27
C PHE A 663 -14.10 16.66 -6.61
N GLU A 664 -15.38 16.86 -6.91
CA GLU A 664 -15.85 17.51 -8.16
C GLU A 664 -15.39 16.80 -9.44
N ARG A 665 -15.13 15.50 -9.38
CA ARG A 665 -14.84 14.70 -10.58
C ARG A 665 -16.10 14.34 -11.33
N GLU A 666 -17.18 14.21 -10.60
CA GLU A 666 -18.53 13.94 -11.13
C GLU A 666 -19.57 14.72 -10.32
N THR A 667 -20.70 15.00 -10.93
CA THR A 667 -21.79 15.69 -10.25
C THR A 667 -22.76 14.73 -9.55
N GLY A 668 -22.78 13.45 -9.93
CA GLY A 668 -23.83 12.50 -9.56
C GLY A 668 -25.16 12.84 -10.24
N PRO A 669 -26.30 12.32 -9.79
CA PRO A 669 -26.46 11.52 -8.57
C PRO A 669 -26.01 10.08 -8.75
N PHE A 670 -25.55 9.43 -7.66
CA PHE A 670 -25.33 7.99 -7.56
C PHE A 670 -26.22 7.43 -6.45
N ILE A 671 -26.76 6.23 -6.64
CA ILE A 671 -27.65 5.58 -5.69
C ILE A 671 -26.91 4.43 -5.03
N ALA A 672 -26.93 4.36 -3.70
CA ALA A 672 -26.50 3.21 -2.94
C ALA A 672 -27.58 2.80 -1.95
N VAL A 673 -27.76 1.51 -1.72
CA VAL A 673 -28.84 0.94 -0.92
C VAL A 673 -28.29 -0.02 0.10
N ASP A 674 -28.64 0.19 1.39
CA ASP A 674 -28.34 -0.82 2.42
C ASP A 674 -29.01 -2.15 2.00
N PRO A 675 -28.34 -3.31 2.18
CA PRO A 675 -28.96 -4.61 1.87
C PRO A 675 -30.33 -4.75 2.51
N VAL A 676 -31.40 -4.73 1.70
CA VAL A 676 -32.79 -4.60 2.16
C VAL A 676 -33.24 -5.80 2.99
N TYR A 677 -32.71 -7.00 2.71
CA TYR A 677 -33.00 -8.22 3.46
C TYR A 677 -32.40 -8.23 4.87
N GLN A 678 -31.41 -7.35 5.14
CA GLN A 678 -30.75 -7.26 6.44
C GLN A 678 -31.59 -6.47 7.45
N LYS A 679 -31.85 -7.08 8.59
CA LYS A 679 -32.58 -6.44 9.70
C LYS A 679 -31.63 -5.97 10.83
N GLU A 680 -30.37 -6.42 10.78
CA GLU A 680 -29.34 -6.09 11.74
C GLU A 680 -28.91 -4.61 11.58
N LYS A 681 -28.71 -3.92 12.71
CA LYS A 681 -28.11 -2.58 12.71
C LYS A 681 -26.62 -2.69 12.87
N LEU A 682 -25.89 -2.38 11.83
CA LEU A 682 -24.43 -2.30 11.91
C LEU A 682 -23.97 -0.98 12.55
N ARG A 683 -22.96 -1.10 13.41
CA ARG A 683 -22.17 0.05 13.89
C ARG A 683 -20.93 0.16 13.02
N LEU A 684 -20.93 1.11 12.10
CA LEU A 684 -19.78 1.41 11.25
C LEU A 684 -18.61 1.94 12.11
N THR A 685 -17.41 1.63 11.72
CA THR A 685 -16.19 2.18 12.31
C THR A 685 -15.93 3.61 11.82
N GLY A 686 -14.90 4.28 12.36
CA GLY A 686 -14.49 5.61 11.90
C GLY A 686 -14.07 5.65 10.43
N TRP A 687 -13.51 4.56 9.94
CA TRP A 687 -12.93 4.42 8.61
C TRP A 687 -13.94 4.05 7.52
N GLN A 688 -15.14 3.59 7.87
CA GLN A 688 -16.21 3.30 6.92
C GLN A 688 -17.24 4.43 6.86
N LEU A 689 -17.73 4.72 5.67
CA LEU A 689 -18.82 5.66 5.46
C LEU A 689 -20.17 4.95 5.41
N THR A 690 -20.24 3.80 4.73
CA THR A 690 -21.48 3.05 4.48
C THR A 690 -21.21 1.56 4.23
N LYS A 691 -22.26 0.74 4.29
CA LYS A 691 -22.32 -0.63 3.76
C LYS A 691 -23.32 -0.76 2.61
N ALA A 692 -23.82 0.37 2.14
CA ALA A 692 -24.73 0.40 1.01
C ALA A 692 -24.05 -0.07 -0.28
N LEU A 693 -24.80 -0.75 -1.13
CA LEU A 693 -24.36 -1.27 -2.42
C LEU A 693 -25.05 -0.55 -3.55
N GLU A 694 -24.42 -0.41 -4.68
CA GLU A 694 -24.98 0.16 -5.91
C GLU A 694 -25.89 -0.87 -6.60
N SER A 695 -26.97 -1.23 -5.92
CA SER A 695 -27.94 -2.22 -6.39
C SER A 695 -29.35 -1.93 -5.93
N TRP A 696 -30.31 -2.23 -6.80
CA TRP A 696 -31.75 -2.29 -6.52
C TRP A 696 -32.34 -3.69 -6.79
N ALA A 697 -31.49 -4.73 -6.65
CA ALA A 697 -31.86 -6.12 -6.92
C ALA A 697 -31.91 -6.94 -5.62
N TRP A 698 -32.98 -6.75 -4.84
CA TRP A 698 -33.21 -7.40 -3.55
C TRP A 698 -34.41 -8.36 -3.66
N ASP A 699 -34.16 -9.56 -4.15
CA ASP A 699 -35.20 -10.56 -4.36
C ASP A 699 -35.93 -10.89 -3.07
N GLY A 700 -37.27 -11.09 -3.17
CA GLY A 700 -38.10 -11.39 -2.01
C GLY A 700 -38.39 -10.22 -1.06
N CYS A 701 -37.78 -9.05 -1.26
CA CYS A 701 -37.86 -7.91 -0.32
C CYS A 701 -38.98 -6.91 -0.65
N ASN A 702 -39.86 -7.17 -1.60
CA ASN A 702 -40.93 -6.25 -1.97
C ASN A 702 -41.82 -5.89 -0.77
N GLY A 703 -41.95 -4.60 -0.47
CA GLY A 703 -42.70 -4.09 0.69
C GLY A 703 -41.86 -3.83 1.94
N GLU A 704 -40.59 -4.24 1.97
CA GLU A 704 -39.71 -4.06 3.11
C GLU A 704 -39.15 -2.62 3.20
N PRO A 705 -38.78 -2.16 4.40
CA PRO A 705 -38.10 -0.87 4.58
C PRO A 705 -36.70 -0.88 3.93
N ALA A 706 -36.42 0.14 3.11
CA ALA A 706 -35.14 0.34 2.47
C ALA A 706 -34.52 1.68 2.86
N LYS A 707 -33.21 1.66 3.14
CA LYS A 707 -32.41 2.87 3.31
C LYS A 707 -31.60 3.10 2.05
N VAL A 708 -31.77 4.30 1.48
CA VAL A 708 -31.12 4.70 0.25
C VAL A 708 -30.28 5.94 0.50
N GLU A 709 -29.06 5.89 0.07
CA GLU A 709 -28.13 7.00 0.03
C GLU A 709 -27.98 7.50 -1.40
N VAL A 710 -28.01 8.81 -1.57
CA VAL A 710 -27.74 9.43 -2.87
C VAL A 710 -26.59 10.40 -2.73
N TYR A 711 -25.59 10.23 -3.59
CA TYR A 711 -24.41 11.10 -3.63
C TYR A 711 -24.52 12.03 -4.83
N ALA A 712 -24.58 13.34 -4.56
CA ALA A 712 -24.70 14.35 -5.61
C ALA A 712 -24.12 15.69 -5.16
N ARG A 713 -23.51 16.42 -6.06
CA ARG A 713 -23.16 17.83 -5.91
C ARG A 713 -24.30 18.68 -6.48
N ALA A 714 -25.32 18.87 -5.66
CA ALA A 714 -26.59 19.49 -6.03
C ALA A 714 -27.23 20.19 -4.82
N ALA A 715 -28.21 21.07 -5.04
CA ALA A 715 -28.99 21.66 -3.95
C ALA A 715 -29.98 20.66 -3.36
N GLN A 716 -30.64 19.89 -4.21
CA GLN A 716 -31.64 18.92 -3.83
C GLN A 716 -31.57 17.66 -4.71
N VAL A 717 -32.08 16.56 -4.16
CA VAL A 717 -32.28 15.30 -4.88
C VAL A 717 -33.72 14.84 -4.64
N GLU A 718 -34.39 14.41 -5.69
CA GLU A 718 -35.69 13.75 -5.63
C GLU A 718 -35.56 12.29 -6.06
N LEU A 719 -36.15 11.38 -5.28
CA LEU A 719 -36.10 9.96 -5.53
C LEU A 719 -37.44 9.49 -6.09
N PHE A 720 -37.39 8.70 -7.13
CA PHE A 720 -38.57 8.10 -7.75
C PHE A 720 -38.51 6.58 -7.69
N ILE A 721 -39.65 5.92 -7.47
CA ILE A 721 -39.79 4.47 -7.57
C ILE A 721 -40.89 4.21 -8.60
N ASN A 722 -40.57 3.51 -9.68
CA ASN A 722 -41.44 3.21 -10.79
C ASN A 722 -42.18 4.49 -11.31
N GLY A 723 -41.39 5.57 -11.44
CA GLY A 723 -41.87 6.88 -11.91
C GLY A 723 -42.66 7.71 -10.90
N LYS A 724 -42.93 7.20 -9.69
CA LYS A 724 -43.62 7.94 -8.61
C LYS A 724 -42.63 8.52 -7.63
N SER A 725 -42.78 9.81 -7.29
CA SER A 725 -41.92 10.46 -6.30
C SER A 725 -42.01 9.76 -4.94
N ALA A 726 -40.87 9.35 -4.42
CA ALA A 726 -40.69 8.80 -3.08
C ALA A 726 -40.15 9.85 -2.08
N GLY A 727 -39.98 11.09 -2.55
CA GLY A 727 -39.62 12.25 -1.72
C GLY A 727 -38.44 13.03 -2.27
N LYS A 728 -38.35 14.30 -1.83
CA LYS A 728 -37.32 15.25 -2.22
C LYS A 728 -36.57 15.73 -0.98
N LYS A 729 -35.26 15.79 -1.05
CA LYS A 729 -34.37 16.17 0.07
C LYS A 729 -33.26 17.12 -0.34
N LYS A 730 -32.90 18.01 0.58
CA LYS A 730 -31.68 18.84 0.45
C LYS A 730 -30.44 17.96 0.56
N VAL A 731 -29.46 18.21 -0.30
CA VAL A 731 -28.15 17.57 -0.22
C VAL A 731 -27.29 18.26 0.83
N LYS A 732 -26.65 17.49 1.68
CA LYS A 732 -25.71 17.98 2.68
C LYS A 732 -24.37 17.28 2.54
N LYS A 733 -23.30 18.03 2.31
CA LYS A 733 -21.95 17.47 2.10
C LYS A 733 -21.94 16.36 1.04
N CYS A 734 -22.56 16.64 -0.10
CA CYS A 734 -22.72 15.71 -1.22
C CYS A 734 -23.55 14.43 -0.92
N ARG A 735 -24.36 14.39 0.15
CA ARG A 735 -25.15 13.21 0.54
C ARG A 735 -26.59 13.57 0.89
N ALA A 736 -27.53 12.72 0.45
CA ALA A 736 -28.93 12.75 0.86
C ALA A 736 -29.38 11.31 1.21
N ASN A 737 -30.02 11.12 2.37
CA ASN A 737 -30.44 9.80 2.85
C ASN A 737 -31.97 9.69 2.87
N PHE A 738 -32.49 8.60 2.33
CA PHE A 738 -33.93 8.30 2.26
C PHE A 738 -34.24 7.01 3.02
N ASN A 739 -35.39 7.01 3.71
CA ASN A 739 -35.99 5.80 4.22
C ASN A 739 -37.31 5.63 3.45
N ILE A 740 -37.43 4.58 2.69
CA ILE A 740 -38.52 4.32 1.77
C ILE A 740 -38.98 2.86 1.86
N THR A 741 -40.03 2.50 1.17
CA THR A 741 -40.43 1.09 1.00
C THR A 741 -39.87 0.57 -0.31
N TYR A 742 -39.14 -0.55 -0.25
CA TYR A 742 -38.62 -1.23 -1.43
C TYR A 742 -39.79 -1.75 -2.31
N GLN A 743 -39.67 -1.52 -3.60
CA GLN A 743 -40.59 -2.04 -4.62
C GLN A 743 -39.77 -2.53 -5.82
N ASN A 744 -40.16 -3.70 -6.33
CA ASN A 744 -39.54 -4.18 -7.57
C ASN A 744 -39.80 -3.20 -8.73
N GLY A 745 -38.84 -3.11 -9.63
CA GLY A 745 -38.83 -2.22 -10.79
C GLY A 745 -37.64 -1.29 -10.80
N GLU A 746 -37.89 0.01 -11.01
CA GLU A 746 -36.85 1.02 -11.15
C GLU A 746 -36.82 1.97 -9.95
N ILE A 747 -35.60 2.32 -9.49
CA ILE A 747 -35.37 3.45 -8.63
C ILE A 747 -34.53 4.49 -9.38
N THR A 748 -34.98 5.75 -9.39
CA THR A 748 -34.33 6.86 -10.09
C THR A 748 -34.10 8.01 -9.12
N ALA A 749 -32.85 8.49 -9.04
CA ALA A 749 -32.50 9.74 -8.37
C ALA A 749 -32.35 10.85 -9.42
N VAL A 750 -32.97 12.02 -9.15
CA VAL A 750 -32.84 13.22 -9.97
C VAL A 750 -32.26 14.33 -9.11
N SER A 751 -31.15 14.94 -9.56
CA SER A 751 -30.49 16.05 -8.88
C SER A 751 -30.91 17.39 -9.46
N TYR A 752 -31.04 18.41 -8.60
CA TYR A 752 -31.49 19.76 -8.96
C TYR A 752 -30.56 20.83 -8.41
N ASP A 753 -30.42 21.91 -9.20
CA ASP A 753 -29.71 23.13 -8.79
C ASP A 753 -30.53 23.97 -7.78
N GLU A 754 -30.00 25.12 -7.36
CA GLU A 754 -30.67 26.05 -6.44
C GLU A 754 -31.94 26.67 -7.04
N ASN A 755 -32.04 26.70 -8.35
CA ASN A 755 -33.22 27.22 -9.09
C ASN A 755 -34.29 26.15 -9.37
N GLY A 756 -34.01 24.90 -8.94
CA GLY A 756 -34.93 23.79 -9.18
C GLY A 756 -34.84 23.18 -10.57
N ARG A 757 -33.81 23.50 -11.37
CA ARG A 757 -33.55 22.87 -12.67
C ARG A 757 -32.84 21.55 -12.46
N GLU A 758 -33.24 20.55 -13.26
CA GLU A 758 -32.59 19.26 -13.28
C GLU A 758 -31.13 19.39 -13.75
N ILE A 759 -30.19 18.79 -12.99
CA ILE A 759 -28.78 18.70 -13.35
C ILE A 759 -28.53 17.36 -14.06
N ASN A 760 -28.93 16.26 -13.41
CA ASN A 760 -28.68 14.90 -13.90
C ASN A 760 -29.60 13.89 -13.23
N ARG A 761 -29.66 12.66 -13.78
CA ARG A 761 -30.39 11.53 -13.22
C ARG A 761 -29.60 10.23 -13.30
N TYR A 762 -29.93 9.32 -12.42
CA TYR A 762 -29.34 7.98 -12.34
C TYR A 762 -30.36 6.96 -11.90
N SER A 763 -30.38 5.80 -12.55
CA SER A 763 -31.37 4.75 -12.27
C SER A 763 -30.71 3.41 -12.00
N LEU A 764 -31.29 2.65 -11.08
CA LEU A 764 -31.01 1.23 -10.86
C LEU A 764 -32.28 0.42 -11.04
N HIS A 765 -32.13 -0.86 -11.39
CA HIS A 765 -33.25 -1.76 -11.69
C HIS A 765 -33.18 -3.02 -10.85
N THR A 766 -34.34 -3.61 -10.58
CA THR A 766 -34.46 -4.96 -10.03
C THR A 766 -34.01 -5.98 -11.08
N ALA A 767 -33.22 -6.97 -10.67
CA ALA A 767 -32.80 -8.07 -11.54
C ALA A 767 -33.99 -8.99 -11.91
N GLY A 768 -33.90 -9.59 -13.08
CA GLY A 768 -34.78 -10.66 -13.53
C GLY A 768 -34.59 -11.95 -12.71
N LYS A 769 -35.45 -12.93 -12.97
CA LYS A 769 -35.42 -14.23 -12.25
C LYS A 769 -34.22 -15.11 -12.61
N GLU A 770 -33.79 -15.03 -13.85
CA GLU A 770 -32.65 -15.82 -14.34
C GLU A 770 -31.37 -15.40 -13.65
N THR A 771 -30.50 -16.36 -13.39
CA THR A 771 -29.15 -16.11 -12.82
C THR A 771 -28.10 -16.58 -13.81
N VAL A 772 -27.20 -15.68 -14.16
CA VAL A 772 -26.07 -15.91 -15.08
C VAL A 772 -24.78 -15.57 -14.36
N LEU A 773 -23.80 -16.47 -14.39
CA LEU A 773 -22.45 -16.14 -13.96
C LEU A 773 -21.72 -15.46 -15.11
N GLN A 774 -21.40 -14.19 -14.94
CA GLN A 774 -20.53 -13.44 -15.86
C GLN A 774 -19.07 -13.75 -15.55
N VAL A 775 -18.33 -14.24 -16.53
CA VAL A 775 -16.89 -14.48 -16.46
C VAL A 775 -16.23 -13.50 -17.42
N ARG A 776 -15.61 -12.45 -16.88
CA ARG A 776 -15.12 -11.32 -17.67
C ARG A 776 -13.64 -11.08 -17.40
N PRO A 777 -12.74 -11.49 -18.35
CA PRO A 777 -11.36 -11.00 -18.35
C PRO A 777 -11.36 -9.47 -18.51
N GLU A 778 -10.50 -8.79 -17.76
CA GLU A 778 -10.32 -7.34 -17.89
C GLU A 778 -9.48 -7.03 -19.15
N GLU A 779 -8.50 -7.89 -19.46
CA GLU A 779 -7.64 -7.80 -20.62
C GLU A 779 -8.18 -8.68 -21.77
N LYS A 780 -8.03 -8.21 -23.01
CA LYS A 780 -8.39 -8.97 -24.22
C LYS A 780 -7.34 -9.99 -24.62
N THR A 781 -6.10 -9.72 -24.30
CA THR A 781 -4.92 -10.56 -24.58
C THR A 781 -4.00 -10.54 -23.37
N VAL A 782 -3.16 -11.53 -23.21
CA VAL A 782 -2.14 -11.62 -22.15
C VAL A 782 -0.79 -11.92 -22.80
N LYS A 783 0.27 -11.34 -22.25
CA LYS A 783 1.65 -11.67 -22.67
C LYS A 783 2.06 -13.02 -22.09
N PRO A 784 3.02 -13.74 -22.71
CA PRO A 784 3.67 -14.87 -22.06
C PRO A 784 4.18 -14.45 -20.66
N GLU A 785 3.90 -15.28 -19.66
CA GLU A 785 4.21 -15.02 -18.24
C GLU A 785 3.48 -13.82 -17.61
N GLY A 786 2.65 -13.08 -18.36
CA GLY A 786 1.82 -11.98 -17.89
C GLY A 786 0.59 -12.44 -17.11
N LEU A 787 -0.02 -11.52 -16.36
CA LEU A 787 -1.22 -11.77 -15.58
C LEU A 787 -2.48 -11.34 -16.35
N ALA A 788 -3.56 -12.11 -16.19
CA ALA A 788 -4.92 -11.72 -16.57
C ALA A 788 -5.83 -11.76 -15.33
N PHE A 789 -6.63 -10.70 -15.17
CA PHE A 789 -7.60 -10.54 -14.09
C PHE A 789 -9.00 -10.88 -14.62
N ILE A 790 -9.72 -11.76 -13.93
CA ILE A 790 -11.01 -12.28 -14.37
C ILE A 790 -12.04 -11.99 -13.31
N GLN A 791 -12.94 -11.06 -13.60
CA GLN A 791 -14.06 -10.72 -12.73
C GLN A 791 -15.16 -11.77 -12.88
N LEU A 792 -15.66 -12.25 -11.74
CA LEU A 792 -16.72 -13.25 -11.62
C LEU A 792 -17.91 -12.59 -10.90
N GLN A 793 -19.05 -12.48 -11.58
CA GLN A 793 -20.20 -11.76 -11.04
C GLN A 793 -21.52 -12.43 -11.44
N TYR A 794 -22.39 -12.65 -10.47
CA TYR A 794 -23.77 -13.10 -10.75
C TYR A 794 -24.65 -11.93 -11.16
N THR A 795 -25.30 -12.09 -12.30
CA THR A 795 -26.24 -11.11 -12.88
C THR A 795 -27.50 -11.81 -13.36
N ASP A 796 -28.50 -11.02 -13.79
CA ASP A 796 -29.56 -11.53 -14.64
C ASP A 796 -29.11 -11.59 -16.12
N SER A 797 -30.02 -12.05 -16.99
CA SER A 797 -29.78 -12.13 -18.44
C SER A 797 -29.55 -10.76 -19.12
N LYS A 798 -29.86 -9.64 -18.44
CA LYS A 798 -29.63 -8.26 -18.91
C LYS A 798 -28.35 -7.66 -18.31
N GLY A 799 -27.61 -8.41 -17.49
CA GLY A 799 -26.40 -7.95 -16.82
C GLY A 799 -26.65 -7.16 -15.54
N ILE A 800 -27.87 -7.16 -14.98
CA ILE A 800 -28.15 -6.50 -13.70
C ILE A 800 -27.61 -7.36 -12.57
N TRP A 801 -26.74 -6.78 -11.74
CA TRP A 801 -26.09 -7.44 -10.62
C TRP A 801 -27.08 -8.01 -9.60
N LYS A 802 -26.85 -9.26 -9.17
CA LYS A 802 -27.65 -10.00 -8.19
C LYS A 802 -26.85 -10.22 -6.88
N PRO A 803 -26.80 -9.23 -5.98
CA PRO A 803 -25.94 -9.29 -4.79
C PRO A 803 -26.39 -10.33 -3.74
N MET A 804 -27.55 -10.93 -3.89
CA MET A 804 -28.04 -11.96 -2.96
C MET A 804 -27.61 -13.38 -3.35
N GLU A 805 -26.97 -13.56 -4.51
CA GLU A 805 -26.45 -14.86 -4.95
C GLU A 805 -25.25 -15.27 -4.12
N LYS A 806 -25.31 -16.48 -3.54
CA LYS A 806 -24.24 -17.07 -2.70
C LYS A 806 -23.91 -18.44 -3.22
N HIS A 807 -22.79 -18.59 -3.91
CA HIS A 807 -22.32 -19.81 -4.53
C HIS A 807 -20.86 -20.07 -4.19
N ASN A 808 -20.45 -21.34 -4.25
CA ASN A 808 -19.06 -21.72 -4.26
C ASN A 808 -18.61 -21.85 -5.72
N ILE A 809 -17.62 -21.08 -6.10
CA ILE A 809 -17.05 -21.07 -7.43
C ILE A 809 -15.74 -21.85 -7.43
N LYS A 810 -15.58 -22.78 -8.37
CA LYS A 810 -14.35 -23.50 -8.65
C LYS A 810 -13.73 -23.00 -9.95
N VAL A 811 -12.41 -22.79 -9.96
CA VAL A 811 -11.65 -22.35 -11.13
C VAL A 811 -10.57 -23.37 -11.48
N THR A 812 -10.44 -23.70 -12.76
CA THR A 812 -9.34 -24.48 -13.32
C THR A 812 -8.77 -23.80 -14.54
N VAL A 813 -7.48 -23.94 -14.78
CA VAL A 813 -6.74 -23.24 -15.84
C VAL A 813 -5.96 -24.24 -16.70
N GLU A 814 -5.99 -24.06 -18.04
CA GLU A 814 -5.14 -24.73 -19.00
C GLU A 814 -4.27 -23.67 -19.72
N ASN A 815 -3.03 -24.00 -20.08
CA ASN A 815 -2.01 -23.10 -20.65
C ASN A 815 -1.70 -21.90 -19.73
N GLY A 816 -1.69 -22.15 -18.42
CA GLY A 816 -1.38 -21.15 -17.42
C GLY A 816 -1.56 -21.67 -16.00
N VAL A 817 -1.35 -20.80 -15.03
CA VAL A 817 -1.42 -21.11 -13.60
C VAL A 817 -2.40 -20.18 -12.90
N LEU A 818 -3.29 -20.72 -12.05
CA LEU A 818 -4.11 -19.92 -11.17
C LEU A 818 -3.22 -19.35 -10.05
N LYS A 819 -3.00 -18.05 -10.06
CA LYS A 819 -2.16 -17.33 -9.07
C LYS A 819 -2.94 -16.94 -7.83
N GLY A 820 -4.24 -16.71 -7.98
CA GLY A 820 -5.10 -16.38 -6.85
C GLY A 820 -6.57 -16.44 -7.22
N LEU A 821 -7.40 -16.82 -6.23
CA LEU A 821 -8.86 -16.84 -6.32
C LEU A 821 -9.45 -16.32 -5.01
N GLY A 822 -10.22 -15.24 -5.06
CA GLY A 822 -10.79 -14.65 -3.87
C GLY A 822 -12.06 -13.86 -4.09
N SER A 823 -12.78 -13.64 -3.02
CA SER A 823 -13.88 -12.67 -2.95
C SER A 823 -13.44 -11.46 -2.09
N PRO A 824 -14.08 -10.28 -2.24
CA PRO A 824 -13.74 -9.11 -1.44
C PRO A 824 -14.35 -9.15 -0.03
N ALA A 825 -14.66 -10.34 0.48
CA ALA A 825 -15.23 -10.53 1.81
C ALA A 825 -14.20 -10.23 2.91
N PRO A 826 -14.56 -9.49 3.97
CA PRO A 826 -13.68 -9.33 5.13
C PRO A 826 -13.44 -10.62 5.92
N TYR A 827 -14.30 -11.62 5.75
CA TYR A 827 -14.24 -12.94 6.37
C TYR A 827 -14.17 -14.02 5.30
N VAL A 828 -13.08 -14.79 5.27
CA VAL A 828 -12.82 -15.83 4.27
C VAL A 828 -12.48 -17.14 4.96
N LYS A 829 -13.09 -18.23 4.52
CA LYS A 829 -12.66 -19.60 4.84
C LYS A 829 -11.70 -20.07 3.77
N GLY A 830 -10.60 -20.71 4.16
CA GLY A 830 -9.56 -21.13 3.22
C GLY A 830 -8.57 -20.00 2.86
N ASN A 831 -7.82 -20.17 1.81
CA ASN A 831 -6.77 -19.27 1.33
C ASN A 831 -7.04 -18.80 -0.09
N TYR A 832 -6.36 -17.73 -0.51
CA TYR A 832 -6.43 -17.21 -1.88
C TYR A 832 -5.73 -18.12 -2.92
N THR A 833 -4.93 -19.07 -2.45
CA THR A 833 -4.31 -20.13 -3.28
C THR A 833 -5.23 -21.33 -3.54
N ASP A 834 -6.41 -21.38 -2.89
CA ASP A 834 -7.38 -22.42 -3.12
C ASP A 834 -8.03 -22.30 -4.51
N HIS A 835 -8.47 -23.42 -5.08
CA HIS A 835 -9.18 -23.46 -6.36
C HIS A 835 -10.70 -23.27 -6.21
N THR A 836 -11.19 -23.00 -5.01
CA THR A 836 -12.60 -22.79 -4.72
C THR A 836 -12.81 -21.61 -3.77
N VAL A 837 -13.78 -20.75 -4.07
CA VAL A 837 -14.11 -19.59 -3.26
C VAL A 837 -15.63 -19.43 -3.12
N ALA A 838 -16.08 -19.00 -1.93
CA ALA A 838 -17.46 -18.52 -1.75
C ALA A 838 -17.60 -17.07 -2.23
N THR A 839 -18.66 -16.78 -2.98
CA THR A 839 -18.92 -15.40 -3.44
C THR A 839 -19.35 -14.51 -2.28
N TYR A 840 -19.01 -13.22 -2.41
CA TYR A 840 -19.45 -12.16 -1.50
C TYR A 840 -20.29 -11.16 -2.28
N TYR A 841 -21.55 -11.05 -1.91
CA TYR A 841 -22.56 -10.33 -2.70
C TYR A 841 -22.57 -10.72 -4.19
N GLY A 842 -22.44 -12.02 -4.47
CA GLY A 842 -22.45 -12.56 -5.84
C GLY A 842 -21.18 -12.30 -6.64
N GLU A 843 -20.05 -11.99 -5.98
CA GLU A 843 -18.80 -11.60 -6.65
C GLU A 843 -17.59 -12.37 -6.16
N ALA A 844 -16.65 -12.60 -7.08
CA ALA A 844 -15.31 -13.11 -6.84
C ALA A 844 -14.37 -12.66 -7.97
N MET A 845 -13.07 -12.95 -7.85
CA MET A 845 -12.06 -12.68 -8.87
C MET A 845 -11.04 -13.81 -8.91
N ALA A 846 -10.65 -14.21 -10.12
CA ALA A 846 -9.51 -15.07 -10.35
C ALA A 846 -8.38 -14.27 -11.03
N VAL A 847 -7.13 -14.60 -10.67
CA VAL A 847 -5.94 -14.08 -11.35
C VAL A 847 -5.15 -15.26 -11.90
N VAL A 848 -4.88 -15.25 -13.19
CA VAL A 848 -4.16 -16.31 -13.88
C VAL A 848 -2.90 -15.77 -14.53
N GLN A 849 -1.85 -16.58 -14.57
CA GLN A 849 -0.60 -16.28 -15.27
C GLN A 849 -0.47 -17.19 -16.48
N ALA A 850 -0.25 -16.61 -17.66
CA ALA A 850 -0.03 -17.36 -18.89
C ALA A 850 1.31 -18.10 -18.87
N ASP A 851 1.37 -19.31 -19.39
CA ASP A 851 2.61 -20.09 -19.52
C ASP A 851 3.28 -19.95 -20.90
N GLY A 852 2.65 -19.22 -21.83
CA GLY A 852 3.15 -18.99 -23.18
C GLY A 852 2.90 -20.12 -24.17
N ASN A 853 2.23 -21.22 -23.78
CA ASN A 853 2.02 -22.39 -24.64
C ASN A 853 0.77 -22.29 -25.55
N GLY A 854 0.04 -21.18 -25.47
CA GLY A 854 -1.16 -20.92 -26.26
C GLY A 854 -2.17 -20.04 -25.49
N PRO A 855 -3.41 -19.91 -26.00
CA PRO A 855 -4.45 -19.18 -25.30
C PRO A 855 -4.68 -19.76 -23.91
N VAL A 856 -4.76 -18.88 -22.89
CA VAL A 856 -5.10 -19.31 -21.54
C VAL A 856 -6.58 -19.63 -21.51
N LYS A 857 -6.91 -20.87 -21.14
CA LYS A 857 -8.29 -21.33 -21.02
C LYS A 857 -8.67 -21.46 -19.56
N VAL A 858 -9.65 -20.70 -19.16
CA VAL A 858 -10.15 -20.66 -17.78
C VAL A 858 -11.56 -21.25 -17.73
N THR A 859 -11.71 -22.31 -16.96
CA THR A 859 -12.99 -22.94 -16.69
C THR A 859 -13.45 -22.53 -15.31
N VAL A 860 -14.63 -21.96 -15.23
CA VAL A 860 -15.29 -21.51 -13.99
C VAL A 860 -16.57 -22.27 -13.80
N ALA A 861 -16.75 -22.93 -12.67
CA ALA A 861 -17.92 -23.74 -12.36
C ALA A 861 -18.50 -23.41 -10.99
N ASP A 862 -19.81 -23.42 -10.86
CA ASP A 862 -20.54 -23.52 -9.61
C ASP A 862 -21.26 -24.90 -9.52
N GLU A 863 -22.18 -25.08 -8.57
CA GLU A 863 -22.89 -26.33 -8.35
C GLU A 863 -23.77 -26.75 -9.54
N GLU A 864 -24.17 -25.81 -10.42
CA GLU A 864 -25.15 -26.01 -11.49
C GLU A 864 -24.63 -25.68 -12.87
N ARG A 865 -23.58 -24.82 -12.97
CA ARG A 865 -23.18 -24.18 -14.22
C ARG A 865 -21.68 -24.31 -14.41
N PHE A 866 -21.23 -24.28 -15.66
CA PHE A 866 -19.83 -24.10 -15.99
C PHE A 866 -19.70 -23.15 -17.18
N TYR A 867 -18.62 -22.36 -17.17
CA TYR A 867 -18.29 -21.40 -18.21
C TYR A 867 -16.82 -21.55 -18.57
N VAL A 868 -16.51 -21.35 -19.83
CA VAL A 868 -15.14 -21.40 -20.33
C VAL A 868 -14.86 -20.08 -21.03
N VAL A 869 -13.76 -19.44 -20.67
CA VAL A 869 -13.24 -18.28 -21.37
C VAL A 869 -11.82 -18.57 -21.85
N GLU A 870 -11.50 -18.14 -23.07
CA GLU A 870 -10.16 -18.22 -23.63
C GLU A 870 -9.60 -16.82 -23.80
N ILE A 871 -8.36 -16.61 -23.31
CA ILE A 871 -7.63 -15.35 -23.39
C ILE A 871 -6.43 -15.59 -24.30
N PRO A 872 -6.38 -14.96 -25.48
CA PRO A 872 -5.24 -15.11 -26.39
C PRO A 872 -3.94 -14.69 -25.70
N CYS A 873 -2.88 -15.47 -25.92
CA CYS A 873 -1.53 -15.16 -25.44
C CYS A 873 -0.72 -14.60 -26.62
N GLU A 874 -0.30 -13.32 -26.59
CA GLU A 874 0.36 -12.59 -27.69
C GLU A 874 1.65 -11.91 -27.22
#